data_8ed38ea86520b4d87e33e6fb1b520035
#
_entry.id   8ed38ea86520b4d87e33e6fb1b520035
#
_cell.length_a   1.000
_cell.length_b   1.000
_cell.length_c   1.000
_cell.angle_alpha   90.00
_cell.angle_beta   90.00
_cell.angle_gamma   90.00
#
_symmetry.space_group_name_H-M   'P 1'
#
loop_
_entity.id
_entity.type
_entity.pdbx_description
1 polymer ?
#
loop_
_entity_poly.entity_id
_entity_poly.type
_entity_poly.pdbx_seq_one_letter_code
_entity_poly.pdbx_strand_id
1 'polypeptide(L)'
;MHKIMRLILVTTSTFCLAACSTVKHITVYQPIPANVIKTGTATAGAVSVDVTPPPGMPMGGYSIMANSGKGFRTRLKARVVYLNDGQGNSVALVQTDLTAGSLLVQHQVVAAVAEKTGLKASDIVITASHSHSAPVNHFENDFYNKHMSSGQGLEEQFLAFASQRIADGIMAAYENRRPAKVATGRKDIYGYNRNRSLDSYVLNDNVTDISLEDPEAKFKAINPAMYMIRIDVEDDKGRYKPLAAFSSFSIHATALSVPVEVYNSDLFAYAQKDLEWAIQRKYDTPWPVVHALTNGTQGDMAPALDDHGDNTFGHFEVNWKAAKKLGQGIGQEAIELFESLSSELTSDVEILTAARELNIRQNNTIGDIELCEDPAVGAPVAAGAYERRTPFLAAVPFLKGGNVFSRSWVFTEGCQGNKTHLGFKYLQPLFEPTDSFPNTVLFQLIKINDTLVMPLPFEVTTESGRRMAKRVSDEFATFGKNIKHTWVAGNANGYFGYTTTQEEYARQNYEGGHTLYGQYSTPYLAAQLGKLAKDMNTQEQVLELLPTWQYDIKVNQFYPDKIASTGKRTSLEQPAVFKAEAANEEDYIAFEWLDVGASEIQLHRPLVKVEALINGQWIEMHNAGEPINDDGYDLEVRLLDDEDLGMAEYQVRWYNPVAGGQYRFVIAQRGQQEELFSTSFVFAVDNAEATNKAISFVE
;
A
#
# COMPACT_ATOMS: atom_id res chain seq x y z
N MET A 1 7.56 -40.69 30.21
CA MET A 1 8.24 -40.93 28.92
C MET A 1 7.29 -41.34 27.80
N HIS A 2 6.33 -42.23 27.96
CA HIS A 2 5.42 -42.67 26.88
C HIS A 2 4.43 -41.60 26.35
N LYS A 3 4.06 -40.57 27.11
CA LYS A 3 3.17 -39.49 26.68
C LYS A 3 3.94 -38.42 25.84
N ILE A 4 5.19 -38.21 26.14
CA ILE A 4 6.03 -37.22 25.39
C ILE A 4 6.44 -37.81 24.02
N MET A 5 6.67 -39.13 23.94
CA MET A 5 6.97 -39.81 22.69
C MET A 5 5.77 -39.87 21.72
N ARG A 6 4.54 -39.90 22.23
CA ARG A 6 3.31 -39.77 21.38
C ARG A 6 3.07 -38.35 20.85
N LEU A 7 3.49 -37.34 21.60
CA LEU A 7 3.38 -35.95 21.14
C LEU A 7 4.38 -35.64 20.02
N ILE A 8 5.58 -36.22 20.06
CA ILE A 8 6.61 -36.06 19.02
C ILE A 8 6.24 -36.84 17.75
N LEU A 9 5.56 -37.97 17.85
CA LEU A 9 5.14 -38.76 16.68
C LEU A 9 3.89 -38.16 15.99
N VAL A 10 3.04 -37.42 16.70
CA VAL A 10 1.90 -36.74 16.11
C VAL A 10 2.33 -35.45 15.38
N THR A 11 3.38 -34.77 15.88
CA THR A 11 3.92 -33.57 15.19
C THR A 11 4.73 -33.91 13.94
N THR A 12 5.30 -35.12 13.80
CA THR A 12 6.00 -35.54 12.58
C THR A 12 5.07 -36.09 11.49
N SER A 13 3.84 -36.49 11.82
CA SER A 13 2.88 -36.98 10.82
C SER A 13 2.04 -35.87 10.17
N THR A 14 2.07 -34.65 10.67
CA THR A 14 1.30 -33.51 10.12
C THR A 14 2.11 -32.72 9.08
N PHE A 15 3.37 -33.09 8.82
CA PHE A 15 4.24 -32.39 7.87
C PHE A 15 4.29 -33.02 6.46
N CYS A 16 3.47 -34.01 6.14
CA CYS A 16 3.43 -34.66 4.83
C CYS A 16 2.09 -34.59 4.11
N LEU A 17 1.29 -33.55 4.36
CA LEU A 17 0.32 -33.09 3.37
C LEU A 17 0.97 -31.89 2.66
N ALA A 18 1.97 -32.15 1.85
CA ALA A 18 2.29 -31.28 0.74
C ALA A 18 1.07 -31.30 -0.18
N ALA A 19 0.16 -30.36 -0.01
CA ALA A 19 -0.79 -30.03 -1.06
C ALA A 19 0.09 -29.83 -2.31
N CYS A 20 -0.12 -30.60 -3.36
CA CYS A 20 0.52 -30.42 -4.64
C CYS A 20 0.05 -29.07 -5.16
N SER A 21 0.75 -27.97 -4.80
CA SER A 21 0.49 -26.68 -5.40
C SER A 21 0.76 -26.79 -6.89
N THR A 22 -0.23 -26.49 -7.70
CA THR A 22 -0.08 -26.48 -9.14
C THR A 22 0.81 -25.32 -9.53
N VAL A 23 1.88 -25.55 -10.27
CA VAL A 23 2.68 -24.49 -10.89
C VAL A 23 1.97 -24.07 -12.16
N LYS A 24 1.75 -22.78 -12.32
CA LYS A 24 1.19 -22.18 -13.51
C LYS A 24 2.25 -21.38 -14.26
N HIS A 25 2.31 -21.61 -15.57
CA HIS A 25 3.10 -20.80 -16.48
C HIS A 25 2.26 -19.62 -16.99
N ILE A 26 2.68 -18.42 -16.67
CA ILE A 26 2.02 -17.16 -17.07
C ILE A 26 2.92 -16.44 -18.06
N THR A 27 2.41 -16.14 -19.25
CA THR A 27 3.09 -15.30 -20.24
C THR A 27 2.30 -14.03 -20.45
N VAL A 28 2.97 -12.87 -20.29
CA VAL A 28 2.42 -11.57 -20.66
C VAL A 28 3.12 -11.10 -21.94
N TYR A 29 2.34 -10.85 -22.98
CA TYR A 29 2.89 -10.40 -24.26
C TYR A 29 3.15 -8.91 -24.20
N GLN A 30 4.36 -8.51 -24.62
CA GLN A 30 4.71 -7.09 -24.71
C GLN A 30 3.87 -6.43 -25.78
N PRO A 31 3.17 -5.34 -25.45
CA PRO A 31 2.31 -4.65 -26.42
C PRO A 31 3.11 -3.77 -27.38
N ILE A 32 2.49 -3.39 -28.46
CA ILE A 32 2.96 -2.30 -29.33
C ILE A 32 2.19 -1.04 -28.92
N PRO A 33 2.84 -0.05 -28.28
CA PRO A 33 2.16 1.16 -27.86
C PRO A 33 1.62 1.97 -29.04
N ALA A 34 0.44 2.57 -28.87
CA ALA A 34 -0.07 3.53 -29.85
C ALA A 34 0.84 4.77 -29.96
N ASN A 35 0.83 5.41 -31.13
CA ASN A 35 1.52 6.69 -31.30
C ASN A 35 0.80 7.79 -30.50
N VAL A 36 1.53 8.47 -29.62
CA VAL A 36 1.00 9.60 -28.86
C VAL A 36 0.93 10.84 -29.75
N ILE A 37 -0.25 11.46 -29.83
CA ILE A 37 -0.47 12.66 -30.64
C ILE A 37 0.06 13.88 -29.87
N LYS A 38 0.88 14.70 -30.51
CA LYS A 38 1.34 15.99 -29.97
C LYS A 38 0.21 17.01 -30.08
N THR A 39 -0.26 17.49 -28.94
CA THR A 39 -1.37 18.48 -28.86
C THR A 39 -0.89 19.90 -28.68
N GLY A 40 0.37 20.09 -28.29
CA GLY A 40 0.96 21.39 -27.95
C GLY A 40 0.52 21.95 -26.61
N THR A 41 -0.40 21.26 -25.89
CA THR A 41 -0.93 21.67 -24.60
C THR A 41 -0.87 20.47 -23.64
N ALA A 42 -0.37 20.71 -22.44
CA ALA A 42 -0.38 19.69 -21.39
C ALA A 42 -1.82 19.30 -21.01
N THR A 43 -2.06 18.02 -20.83
CA THR A 43 -3.37 17.50 -20.45
C THR A 43 -3.25 16.50 -19.29
N ALA A 44 -4.24 16.48 -18.42
CA ALA A 44 -4.32 15.51 -17.32
C ALA A 44 -5.73 15.01 -17.10
N GLY A 45 -5.81 13.78 -16.57
CA GLY A 45 -7.02 13.16 -16.06
C GLY A 45 -6.72 12.38 -14.80
N ALA A 46 -7.70 12.26 -13.91
CA ALA A 46 -7.53 11.45 -12.71
C ALA A 46 -8.82 10.71 -12.37
N VAL A 47 -8.68 9.55 -11.74
CA VAL A 47 -9.80 8.74 -11.28
C VAL A 47 -9.37 7.86 -10.11
N SER A 48 -10.32 7.60 -9.22
CA SER A 48 -10.18 6.60 -8.16
C SER A 48 -11.07 5.40 -8.50
N VAL A 49 -10.48 4.22 -8.62
CA VAL A 49 -11.20 2.96 -8.85
C VAL A 49 -11.07 2.05 -7.64
N ASP A 50 -12.12 1.29 -7.38
CA ASP A 50 -12.17 0.38 -6.24
C ASP A 50 -11.54 -0.96 -6.58
N VAL A 51 -10.62 -1.43 -5.72
CA VAL A 51 -9.92 -2.71 -5.83
C VAL A 51 -10.18 -3.63 -4.63
N THR A 52 -11.24 -3.36 -3.85
CA THR A 52 -11.64 -4.18 -2.70
C THR A 52 -12.13 -5.55 -3.18
N PRO A 53 -11.46 -6.66 -2.85
CA PRO A 53 -11.87 -7.99 -3.25
C PRO A 53 -13.06 -8.49 -2.41
N PRO A 54 -13.68 -9.62 -2.78
CA PRO A 54 -14.62 -10.30 -1.89
C PRO A 54 -13.95 -10.72 -0.57
N PRO A 55 -14.72 -11.00 0.49
CA PRO A 55 -14.19 -11.59 1.71
C PRO A 55 -13.47 -12.91 1.42
N GLY A 56 -12.45 -13.23 2.24
CA GLY A 56 -11.71 -14.50 2.15
C GLY A 56 -10.25 -14.35 1.75
N MET A 57 -9.85 -13.28 1.05
CA MET A 57 -8.46 -13.08 0.69
C MET A 57 -7.55 -12.90 1.90
N PRO A 58 -6.39 -13.58 1.95
CA PRO A 58 -5.37 -13.36 2.97
C PRO A 58 -4.85 -11.92 2.91
N MET A 59 -4.74 -11.28 4.07
CA MET A 59 -4.11 -9.96 4.21
C MET A 59 -2.60 -10.09 4.40
N GLY A 60 -1.85 -9.07 3.99
CA GLY A 60 -0.39 -9.09 3.99
C GLY A 60 0.27 -8.36 5.15
N GLY A 61 1.61 -8.40 5.16
CA GLY A 61 2.46 -7.61 6.03
C GLY A 61 2.77 -8.24 7.40
N TYR A 62 1.82 -8.95 8.01
CA TYR A 62 2.03 -9.67 9.28
C TYR A 62 2.34 -11.17 9.09
N SER A 63 2.72 -11.57 7.89
CA SER A 63 3.09 -12.94 7.55
C SER A 63 1.99 -13.93 7.97
N ILE A 64 2.37 -15.08 8.53
CA ILE A 64 1.45 -16.14 8.96
C ILE A 64 0.47 -15.72 10.07
N MET A 65 0.69 -14.59 10.72
CA MET A 65 -0.21 -14.06 11.76
C MET A 65 -1.32 -13.17 11.19
N ALA A 66 -1.26 -12.80 9.90
CA ALA A 66 -2.28 -12.00 9.26
C ALA A 66 -3.59 -12.79 9.12
N ASN A 67 -4.72 -12.12 9.31
CA ASN A 67 -6.05 -12.67 9.10
C ASN A 67 -6.42 -12.67 7.62
N SER A 68 -7.45 -13.42 7.25
CA SER A 68 -8.17 -13.21 6.00
C SER A 68 -9.22 -12.12 6.20
N GLY A 69 -9.43 -11.29 5.17
CA GLY A 69 -10.36 -10.17 5.25
C GLY A 69 -11.81 -10.64 5.22
N LYS A 70 -12.58 -10.28 6.24
CA LYS A 70 -14.01 -10.57 6.36
C LYS A 70 -14.91 -9.48 5.76
N GLY A 71 -14.36 -8.44 5.20
CA GLY A 71 -15.06 -7.26 4.71
C GLY A 71 -14.11 -6.07 4.68
N PHE A 72 -14.62 -4.85 4.82
CA PHE A 72 -13.78 -3.65 4.81
C PHE A 72 -14.31 -2.58 5.77
N ARG A 73 -13.40 -1.76 6.30
CA ARG A 73 -13.75 -0.51 6.99
C ARG A 73 -13.38 0.75 6.18
N THR A 74 -12.38 0.68 5.36
CA THR A 74 -12.12 1.66 4.30
C THR A 74 -11.93 0.87 3.01
N ARG A 75 -12.57 1.30 1.94
CA ARG A 75 -12.40 0.64 0.64
C ARG A 75 -10.97 0.75 0.18
N LEU A 76 -10.47 -0.31 -0.44
CA LEU A 76 -9.18 -0.28 -1.09
C LEU A 76 -9.32 0.35 -2.48
N LYS A 77 -8.53 1.36 -2.75
CA LYS A 77 -8.57 2.10 -4.01
C LYS A 77 -7.29 1.96 -4.81
N ALA A 78 -7.40 2.09 -6.12
CA ALA A 78 -6.31 2.49 -6.99
C ALA A 78 -6.61 3.91 -7.49
N ARG A 79 -5.75 4.86 -7.11
CA ARG A 79 -5.85 6.27 -7.49
C ARG A 79 -4.90 6.53 -8.63
N VAL A 80 -5.44 6.92 -9.75
CA VAL A 80 -4.73 7.08 -11.02
C VAL A 80 -4.68 8.54 -11.40
N VAL A 81 -3.49 9.00 -11.74
CA VAL A 81 -3.22 10.33 -12.32
C VAL A 81 -2.51 10.13 -13.64
N TYR A 82 -3.17 10.47 -14.75
CA TYR A 82 -2.58 10.53 -16.08
C TYR A 82 -2.16 11.96 -16.40
N LEU A 83 -0.95 12.14 -16.91
CA LEU A 83 -0.42 13.43 -17.34
C LEU A 83 0.29 13.27 -18.69
N ASN A 84 0.05 14.25 -19.61
CA ASN A 84 0.74 14.38 -20.90
C ASN A 84 1.29 15.80 -21.03
N ASP A 85 2.50 15.96 -21.54
CA ASP A 85 3.17 17.27 -21.70
C ASP A 85 2.76 18.04 -22.96
N GLY A 86 1.92 17.47 -23.81
CA GLY A 86 1.57 18.03 -25.11
C GLY A 86 2.64 17.87 -26.20
N GLN A 87 3.82 17.37 -25.86
CA GLN A 87 4.93 17.12 -26.81
C GLN A 87 5.06 15.64 -27.19
N GLY A 88 4.22 14.79 -26.61
CA GLY A 88 4.16 13.36 -26.90
C GLY A 88 4.69 12.47 -25.78
N ASN A 89 5.06 13.04 -24.64
CA ASN A 89 5.43 12.26 -23.46
C ASN A 89 4.27 12.22 -22.50
N SER A 90 4.05 11.06 -21.90
CA SER A 90 2.96 10.82 -20.97
C SER A 90 3.46 10.01 -19.79
N VAL A 91 2.73 10.10 -18.67
CA VAL A 91 2.95 9.26 -17.50
C VAL A 91 1.62 8.92 -16.84
N ALA A 92 1.50 7.70 -16.32
CA ALA A 92 0.44 7.29 -15.42
C ALA A 92 1.04 6.97 -14.04
N LEU A 93 0.70 7.79 -13.07
CA LEU A 93 1.09 7.63 -11.67
C LEU A 93 -0.09 6.98 -10.94
N VAL A 94 0.11 5.76 -10.47
CA VAL A 94 -0.91 4.98 -9.78
C VAL A 94 -0.48 4.72 -8.35
N GLN A 95 -1.32 5.06 -7.40
CA GLN A 95 -1.19 4.62 -6.01
C GLN A 95 -2.29 3.59 -5.71
N THR A 96 -1.92 2.48 -5.12
CA THR A 96 -2.85 1.43 -4.69
C THR A 96 -2.86 1.30 -3.17
N ASP A 97 -4.01 0.99 -2.60
CA ASP A 97 -4.15 0.67 -1.18
C ASP A 97 -3.78 -0.80 -0.88
N LEU A 98 -2.84 -1.36 -1.66
CA LEU A 98 -2.32 -2.71 -1.49
C LEU A 98 -1.10 -2.74 -0.56
N THR A 99 -0.68 -3.94 -0.16
CA THR A 99 0.49 -4.12 0.72
C THR A 99 1.80 -3.82 -0.02
N ALA A 100 1.93 -4.24 -1.27
CA ALA A 100 3.13 -4.00 -2.07
C ALA A 100 2.83 -4.06 -3.58
N GLY A 101 3.73 -3.52 -4.38
CA GLY A 101 3.69 -3.64 -5.84
C GLY A 101 3.99 -5.07 -6.32
N SER A 102 3.72 -5.32 -7.60
CA SER A 102 4.05 -6.57 -8.30
C SER A 102 4.46 -6.27 -9.74
N LEU A 103 5.57 -6.87 -10.17
CA LEU A 103 6.03 -6.72 -11.55
C LEU A 103 5.08 -7.41 -12.53
N LEU A 104 4.45 -8.50 -12.10
CA LEU A 104 3.42 -9.20 -12.90
C LEU A 104 2.18 -8.33 -13.11
N VAL A 105 1.70 -7.63 -12.07
CA VAL A 105 0.62 -6.63 -12.20
C VAL A 105 1.04 -5.50 -13.14
N GLN A 106 2.26 -4.96 -12.98
CA GLN A 106 2.81 -3.93 -13.86
C GLN A 106 2.78 -4.37 -15.34
N HIS A 107 3.26 -5.56 -15.65
CA HIS A 107 3.28 -6.09 -17.01
C HIS A 107 1.87 -6.31 -17.58
N GLN A 108 0.94 -6.86 -16.79
CA GLN A 108 -0.45 -7.05 -17.22
C GLN A 108 -1.14 -5.71 -17.50
N VAL A 109 -0.92 -4.70 -16.65
CA VAL A 109 -1.48 -3.36 -16.85
C VAL A 109 -0.90 -2.69 -18.10
N VAL A 110 0.43 -2.73 -18.29
CA VAL A 110 1.07 -2.21 -19.51
C VAL A 110 0.48 -2.87 -20.75
N ALA A 111 0.37 -4.21 -20.77
CA ALA A 111 -0.20 -4.95 -21.88
C ALA A 111 -1.65 -4.54 -22.18
N ALA A 112 -2.44 -4.24 -21.15
CA ALA A 112 -3.85 -3.88 -21.31
C ALA A 112 -4.08 -2.46 -21.84
N VAL A 113 -3.17 -1.49 -21.56
CA VAL A 113 -3.45 -0.08 -21.83
C VAL A 113 -2.64 0.51 -23.01
N ALA A 114 -1.50 -0.08 -23.37
CA ALA A 114 -0.53 0.50 -24.28
C ALA A 114 -1.09 0.79 -25.69
N GLU A 115 -1.86 -0.14 -26.26
CA GLU A 115 -2.45 0.00 -27.60
C GLU A 115 -3.43 1.18 -27.71
N LYS A 116 -4.07 1.56 -26.61
CA LYS A 116 -5.06 2.65 -26.56
C LYS A 116 -4.44 3.98 -26.14
N THR A 117 -3.52 3.94 -25.17
CA THR A 117 -3.02 5.15 -24.51
C THR A 117 -1.66 5.61 -25.02
N GLY A 118 -0.90 4.72 -25.66
CA GLY A 118 0.48 4.94 -26.05
C GLY A 118 1.49 4.85 -24.89
N LEU A 119 1.03 4.55 -23.67
CA LEU A 119 1.90 4.38 -22.51
C LEU A 119 2.77 3.12 -22.66
N LYS A 120 4.03 3.24 -22.23
CA LYS A 120 5.03 2.17 -22.20
C LYS A 120 5.30 1.75 -20.77
N ALA A 121 6.08 0.71 -20.57
CA ALA A 121 6.50 0.30 -19.23
C ALA A 121 7.30 1.40 -18.49
N SER A 122 8.02 2.27 -19.23
CA SER A 122 8.69 3.45 -18.65
C SER A 122 7.73 4.50 -18.09
N ASP A 123 6.47 4.51 -18.54
CA ASP A 123 5.53 5.59 -18.35
C ASP A 123 4.48 5.27 -17.27
N ILE A 124 4.46 4.04 -16.78
CA ILE A 124 3.49 3.58 -15.78
C ILE A 124 4.19 3.25 -14.48
N VAL A 125 3.77 3.90 -13.39
CA VAL A 125 4.21 3.61 -12.02
C VAL A 125 3.02 3.14 -11.20
N ILE A 126 3.14 1.96 -10.61
CA ILE A 126 2.14 1.41 -9.69
C ILE A 126 2.79 1.27 -8.32
N THR A 127 2.42 2.14 -7.38
CA THR A 127 2.91 2.16 -6.01
C THR A 127 1.89 1.57 -5.05
N ALA A 128 2.29 1.27 -3.82
CA ALA A 128 1.41 0.78 -2.77
C ALA A 128 1.52 1.64 -1.50
N SER A 129 0.42 1.77 -0.76
CA SER A 129 0.38 2.38 0.58
C SER A 129 1.10 1.54 1.63
N HIS A 130 1.35 0.28 1.32
CA HIS A 130 1.92 -0.72 2.23
C HIS A 130 0.98 -1.05 3.40
N SER A 131 -0.33 -1.04 3.16
CA SER A 131 -1.29 -1.46 4.18
C SER A 131 -1.06 -2.92 4.57
N HIS A 132 -0.93 -3.18 5.88
CA HIS A 132 -0.85 -4.53 6.43
C HIS A 132 -2.23 -5.19 6.62
N SER A 133 -3.28 -4.55 6.11
CA SER A 133 -4.66 -5.04 6.10
C SER A 133 -5.25 -5.06 4.68
N ALA A 134 -4.39 -5.22 3.68
CA ALA A 134 -4.77 -5.35 2.28
C ALA A 134 -4.43 -6.75 1.74
N PRO A 135 -5.11 -7.22 0.68
CA PRO A 135 -4.87 -8.52 0.10
C PRO A 135 -3.47 -8.62 -0.51
N VAL A 136 -2.92 -9.81 -0.49
CA VAL A 136 -1.65 -10.19 -1.12
C VAL A 136 -1.85 -11.43 -1.99
N ASN A 137 -0.80 -12.22 -2.25
CA ASN A 137 -0.84 -13.39 -3.12
C ASN A 137 -1.05 -13.03 -4.60
N HIS A 138 -0.39 -11.94 -5.04
CA HIS A 138 -0.38 -11.45 -6.44
C HIS A 138 1.02 -11.16 -6.98
N PHE A 139 2.08 -11.68 -6.30
CA PHE A 139 3.46 -11.40 -6.66
C PHE A 139 3.95 -12.29 -7.81
N GLU A 140 4.95 -11.80 -8.52
CA GLU A 140 5.67 -12.49 -9.58
C GLU A 140 6.60 -13.60 -9.09
N ASN A 141 6.64 -13.89 -7.79
CA ASN A 141 7.57 -14.85 -7.18
C ASN A 141 6.90 -15.67 -6.08
N ASP A 142 7.38 -16.90 -5.89
CA ASP A 142 6.84 -17.82 -4.89
C ASP A 142 7.19 -17.39 -3.46
N PHE A 143 8.31 -16.69 -3.26
CA PHE A 143 8.78 -16.33 -1.92
C PHE A 143 7.77 -15.45 -1.19
N TYR A 144 7.33 -14.36 -1.81
CA TYR A 144 6.35 -13.47 -1.18
C TYR A 144 4.93 -14.03 -1.23
N ASN A 145 4.56 -14.81 -2.25
CA ASN A 145 3.29 -15.54 -2.25
C ASN A 145 3.22 -16.63 -1.16
N LYS A 146 4.35 -17.02 -0.56
CA LYS A 146 4.43 -17.98 0.55
C LYS A 146 4.49 -17.31 1.92
N HIS A 147 5.19 -16.17 2.04
CA HIS A 147 5.58 -15.63 3.35
C HIS A 147 4.89 -14.32 3.75
N MET A 148 4.26 -13.61 2.80
CA MET A 148 3.66 -12.30 3.09
C MET A 148 2.37 -12.40 3.89
N SER A 149 1.68 -13.55 3.87
CA SER A 149 0.39 -13.79 4.53
C SER A 149 0.29 -15.18 5.14
N SER A 150 -0.86 -15.50 5.72
CA SER A 150 -1.21 -16.84 6.18
C SER A 150 -1.54 -17.81 5.04
N GLY A 151 -1.85 -17.32 3.83
CA GLY A 151 -2.13 -18.11 2.63
C GLY A 151 -0.89 -18.27 1.75
N GLN A 152 -0.72 -19.42 1.10
CA GLN A 152 0.43 -19.69 0.23
C GLN A 152 -0.01 -19.89 -1.22
N GLY A 153 0.70 -19.26 -2.15
CA GLY A 153 0.45 -19.34 -3.60
C GLY A 153 -0.23 -18.11 -4.16
N LEU A 154 -0.11 -17.92 -5.47
CA LEU A 154 -0.75 -16.85 -6.21
C LEU A 154 -2.26 -17.07 -6.29
N GLU A 155 -3.07 -16.04 -6.07
CA GLU A 155 -4.51 -16.03 -6.37
C GLU A 155 -4.76 -15.39 -7.73
N GLU A 156 -5.09 -16.21 -8.71
CA GLU A 156 -5.24 -15.76 -10.10
C GLU A 156 -6.43 -14.83 -10.33
N GLN A 157 -7.54 -15.05 -9.63
CA GLN A 157 -8.72 -14.20 -9.77
C GLN A 157 -8.46 -12.80 -9.20
N PHE A 158 -7.73 -12.71 -8.07
CA PHE A 158 -7.34 -11.42 -7.52
C PHE A 158 -6.33 -10.70 -8.40
N LEU A 159 -5.31 -11.40 -8.93
CA LEU A 159 -4.35 -10.85 -9.87
C LEU A 159 -5.07 -10.24 -11.09
N ALA A 160 -5.97 -11.00 -11.71
CA ALA A 160 -6.73 -10.55 -12.88
C ALA A 160 -7.65 -9.36 -12.53
N PHE A 161 -8.35 -9.42 -11.39
CA PHE A 161 -9.23 -8.37 -10.92
C PHE A 161 -8.46 -7.07 -10.65
N ALA A 162 -7.39 -7.11 -9.88
CA ALA A 162 -6.61 -5.91 -9.53
C ALA A 162 -5.96 -5.28 -10.78
N SER A 163 -5.34 -6.09 -11.64
CA SER A 163 -4.72 -5.62 -12.88
C SER A 163 -5.75 -4.97 -13.81
N GLN A 164 -6.92 -5.60 -13.99
CA GLN A 164 -7.98 -5.05 -14.85
C GLN A 164 -8.53 -3.74 -14.28
N ARG A 165 -8.78 -3.66 -12.95
CA ARG A 165 -9.29 -2.43 -12.32
C ARG A 165 -8.30 -1.27 -12.45
N ILE A 166 -6.99 -1.53 -12.28
CA ILE A 166 -5.95 -0.52 -12.48
C ILE A 166 -5.90 -0.08 -13.96
N ALA A 167 -5.94 -1.03 -14.90
CA ALA A 167 -5.97 -0.72 -16.33
C ALA A 167 -7.21 0.11 -16.72
N ASP A 168 -8.39 -0.25 -16.23
CA ASP A 168 -9.63 0.52 -16.42
C ASP A 168 -9.48 1.94 -15.87
N GLY A 169 -8.85 2.09 -14.72
CA GLY A 169 -8.56 3.40 -14.13
C GLY A 169 -7.65 4.26 -15.01
N ILE A 170 -6.56 3.68 -15.56
CA ILE A 170 -5.66 4.39 -16.46
C ILE A 170 -6.39 4.79 -17.75
N MET A 171 -7.18 3.90 -18.33
CA MET A 171 -7.98 4.19 -19.52
C MET A 171 -8.99 5.31 -19.26
N ALA A 172 -9.69 5.27 -18.13
CA ALA A 172 -10.65 6.31 -17.75
C ALA A 172 -9.97 7.68 -17.51
N ALA A 173 -8.83 7.70 -16.83
CA ALA A 173 -8.04 8.92 -16.64
C ALA A 173 -7.56 9.50 -17.99
N TYR A 174 -7.09 8.63 -18.89
CA TYR A 174 -6.71 9.02 -20.25
C TYR A 174 -7.88 9.61 -21.05
N GLU A 175 -9.07 9.00 -20.98
CA GLU A 175 -10.27 9.46 -21.70
C GLU A 175 -10.79 10.79 -21.17
N ASN A 176 -10.78 10.99 -19.86
CA ASN A 176 -11.32 12.18 -19.19
C ASN A 176 -10.33 13.35 -19.09
N ARG A 177 -9.13 13.24 -19.74
CA ARG A 177 -8.10 14.28 -19.66
C ARG A 177 -8.54 15.61 -20.25
N ARG A 178 -8.12 16.69 -19.60
CA ARG A 178 -8.40 18.09 -19.95
C ARG A 178 -7.10 18.90 -19.99
N PRO A 179 -7.07 20.10 -20.60
CA PRO A 179 -5.94 21.02 -20.46
C PRO A 179 -5.52 21.19 -19.02
N ALA A 180 -4.22 21.08 -18.73
CA ALA A 180 -3.73 20.98 -17.36
C ALA A 180 -2.65 22.01 -17.03
N LYS A 181 -2.56 22.32 -15.73
CA LYS A 181 -1.44 23.00 -15.09
C LYS A 181 -0.90 22.12 -13.99
N VAL A 182 0.43 22.16 -13.80
CA VAL A 182 1.14 21.34 -12.82
C VAL A 182 2.00 22.23 -11.94
N ALA A 183 2.06 21.90 -10.66
CA ALA A 183 3.02 22.45 -9.71
C ALA A 183 3.65 21.33 -8.91
N THR A 184 4.92 21.48 -8.52
CA THR A 184 5.63 20.52 -7.69
C THR A 184 6.17 21.20 -6.44
N GLY A 185 6.18 20.49 -5.32
CA GLY A 185 6.70 21.08 -4.09
C GLY A 185 6.98 20.08 -2.98
N ARG A 186 7.47 20.65 -1.88
CA ARG A 186 7.86 19.91 -0.68
C ARG A 186 7.49 20.68 0.57
N LYS A 187 7.09 19.94 1.62
CA LYS A 187 6.94 20.44 2.99
C LYS A 187 7.54 19.43 3.96
N ASP A 188 8.30 19.89 4.94
CA ASP A 188 8.76 19.02 6.03
C ASP A 188 7.70 18.99 7.13
N ILE A 189 7.25 17.79 7.48
CA ILE A 189 6.23 17.55 8.50
C ILE A 189 6.78 16.63 9.60
N TYR A 190 6.38 16.88 10.83
CA TYR A 190 6.93 16.23 12.02
C TYR A 190 5.81 15.76 12.96
N GLY A 191 6.10 14.76 13.78
CA GLY A 191 5.18 14.25 14.79
C GLY A 191 4.29 13.11 14.31
N TYR A 192 4.45 12.63 13.08
CA TYR A 192 3.62 11.55 12.52
C TYR A 192 4.38 10.23 12.40
N ASN A 193 5.70 10.27 12.22
CA ASN A 193 6.56 9.10 12.09
C ASN A 193 7.73 9.13 13.07
N ARG A 194 8.34 7.98 13.30
CA ARG A 194 9.56 7.81 14.08
C ARG A 194 10.44 6.73 13.46
N ASN A 195 11.75 6.84 13.67
CA ASN A 195 12.66 5.76 13.29
C ASN A 195 12.50 4.57 14.26
N ARG A 196 12.31 3.37 13.73
CA ARG A 196 12.16 2.13 14.50
C ARG A 196 13.46 1.33 14.65
N SER A 197 14.50 1.69 13.89
CA SER A 197 15.79 1.00 13.85
C SER A 197 16.95 1.98 14.09
N LEU A 198 16.78 2.83 15.11
CA LEU A 198 17.70 3.93 15.42
C LEU A 198 19.15 3.47 15.64
N ASP A 199 19.36 2.31 16.26
CA ASP A 199 20.68 1.77 16.55
C ASP A 199 21.44 1.29 15.29
N SER A 200 20.76 1.07 14.17
CA SER A 200 21.41 0.87 12.88
C SER A 200 21.58 2.20 12.12
N TYR A 201 20.61 3.10 12.22
CA TYR A 201 20.66 4.41 11.56
C TYR A 201 21.88 5.23 11.98
N VAL A 202 22.21 5.25 13.28
CA VAL A 202 23.38 5.99 13.81
C VAL A 202 24.75 5.42 13.39
N LEU A 203 24.78 4.26 12.73
CA LEU A 203 26.02 3.71 12.18
C LEU A 203 26.42 4.35 10.84
N ASN A 204 25.55 5.09 10.21
CA ASN A 204 25.85 5.78 8.96
C ASN A 204 26.90 6.87 9.20
N ASP A 205 27.96 6.87 8.43
CA ASP A 205 29.14 7.74 8.59
C ASP A 205 28.81 9.24 8.60
N ASN A 206 27.75 9.63 7.92
CA ASN A 206 27.30 11.02 7.82
C ASN A 206 26.31 11.42 8.93
N VAL A 207 25.90 10.50 9.80
CA VAL A 207 25.02 10.78 10.95
C VAL A 207 25.87 11.07 12.18
N THR A 208 26.03 12.34 12.49
CA THR A 208 26.91 12.81 13.60
C THR A 208 26.18 13.56 14.70
N ASP A 209 24.92 13.90 14.46
CA ASP A 209 24.08 14.76 15.32
C ASP A 209 22.97 13.99 16.06
N ILE A 210 22.90 12.68 15.89
CA ILE A 210 21.92 11.79 16.52
C ILE A 210 22.62 10.91 17.55
N SER A 211 22.17 10.93 18.80
CA SER A 211 22.68 10.09 19.89
C SER A 211 21.62 9.11 20.38
N LEU A 212 22.02 7.85 20.62
CA LEU A 212 21.14 6.84 21.23
C LEU A 212 20.73 7.18 22.67
N GLU A 213 21.45 8.08 23.34
CA GLU A 213 21.11 8.53 24.69
C GLU A 213 20.00 9.62 24.69
N ASP A 214 19.73 10.23 23.54
CA ASP A 214 18.66 11.23 23.41
C ASP A 214 17.30 10.49 23.23
N PRO A 215 16.35 10.63 24.16
CA PRO A 215 15.04 9.97 24.03
C PRO A 215 14.23 10.45 22.82
N GLU A 216 14.54 11.64 22.29
CA GLU A 216 13.89 12.23 21.11
C GLU A 216 14.61 11.86 19.79
N ALA A 217 15.71 11.14 19.85
CA ALA A 217 16.52 10.79 18.67
C ALA A 217 15.70 10.08 17.59
N LYS A 218 14.77 9.20 17.97
CA LYS A 218 13.90 8.47 17.04
C LYS A 218 12.96 9.38 16.23
N PHE A 219 12.62 10.55 16.73
CA PHE A 219 11.80 11.56 16.03
C PHE A 219 12.64 12.55 15.21
N LYS A 220 13.98 12.52 15.37
CA LYS A 220 14.93 13.30 14.58
C LYS A 220 15.54 12.51 13.43
N ALA A 221 15.72 11.19 13.62
CA ALA A 221 16.31 10.26 12.65
C ALA A 221 15.29 9.82 11.58
N ILE A 222 14.53 10.77 11.01
CA ILE A 222 13.42 10.52 10.08
C ILE A 222 13.65 11.19 8.73
N ASN A 223 12.83 10.81 7.75
CA ASN A 223 12.59 11.61 6.56
C ASN A 223 11.31 12.41 6.75
N PRO A 224 11.39 13.73 7.07
CA PRO A 224 10.20 14.55 7.32
C PRO A 224 9.54 15.03 6.02
N ALA A 225 10.16 14.83 4.85
CA ALA A 225 9.70 15.42 3.62
C ALA A 225 8.41 14.77 3.09
N MET A 226 7.38 15.58 2.96
CA MET A 226 6.24 15.32 2.10
C MET A 226 6.46 16.00 0.77
N TYR A 227 6.48 15.23 -0.31
CA TYR A 227 6.57 15.73 -1.68
C TYR A 227 5.21 15.68 -2.34
N MET A 228 4.94 16.62 -3.26
CA MET A 228 3.66 16.66 -3.96
C MET A 228 3.81 17.17 -5.39
N ILE A 229 3.09 16.54 -6.30
CA ILE A 229 2.78 17.01 -7.65
C ILE A 229 1.29 17.35 -7.65
N ARG A 230 0.95 18.64 -7.71
CA ARG A 230 -0.42 19.15 -7.80
C ARG A 230 -0.79 19.33 -9.26
N ILE A 231 -2.03 18.96 -9.61
CA ILE A 231 -2.58 19.07 -10.95
C ILE A 231 -3.94 19.75 -10.89
N ASP A 232 -4.07 20.85 -11.63
CA ASP A 232 -5.34 21.53 -11.86
C ASP A 232 -5.70 21.41 -13.36
N VAL A 233 -7.00 21.28 -13.68
CA VAL A 233 -7.45 21.16 -15.08
C VAL A 233 -8.54 22.19 -15.39
N GLU A 234 -8.69 22.48 -16.69
CA GLU A 234 -9.64 23.46 -17.20
C GLU A 234 -11.09 22.92 -17.13
N ASP A 235 -12.00 23.70 -16.53
CA ASP A 235 -13.44 23.42 -16.55
C ASP A 235 -14.08 23.89 -17.86
N ASP A 236 -15.35 23.57 -18.06
CA ASP A 236 -16.11 23.94 -19.28
C ASP A 236 -16.30 25.47 -19.47
N LYS A 237 -15.85 26.27 -18.48
CA LYS A 237 -15.87 27.75 -18.51
C LYS A 237 -14.47 28.36 -18.70
N GLY A 238 -13.46 27.54 -18.99
CA GLY A 238 -12.07 27.98 -19.20
C GLY A 238 -11.33 28.33 -17.89
N ARG A 239 -11.80 27.86 -16.73
CA ARG A 239 -11.15 28.10 -15.43
C ARG A 239 -10.42 26.84 -14.97
N TYR A 240 -9.21 27.00 -14.47
CA TYR A 240 -8.46 25.89 -13.87
C TYR A 240 -8.95 25.62 -12.46
N LYS A 241 -9.28 24.36 -12.18
CA LYS A 241 -9.72 23.86 -10.88
C LYS A 241 -8.92 22.62 -10.48
N PRO A 242 -8.71 22.38 -9.17
CA PRO A 242 -8.03 21.18 -8.67
C PRO A 242 -8.61 19.89 -9.25
N LEU A 243 -7.74 19.00 -9.68
CA LEU A 243 -8.08 17.64 -10.12
C LEU A 243 -7.46 16.60 -9.21
N ALA A 244 -6.14 16.70 -8.98
CA ALA A 244 -5.42 15.65 -8.27
C ALA A 244 -4.14 16.15 -7.59
N ALA A 245 -3.69 15.35 -6.62
CA ALA A 245 -2.33 15.36 -6.10
C ALA A 245 -1.73 13.95 -6.17
N PHE A 246 -0.47 13.84 -6.61
CA PHE A 246 0.37 12.68 -6.39
C PHE A 246 1.44 13.07 -5.38
N SER A 247 1.46 12.43 -4.23
CA SER A 247 2.32 12.83 -3.12
C SER A 247 3.00 11.63 -2.48
N SER A 248 4.07 11.87 -1.70
CA SER A 248 4.81 10.84 -0.99
C SER A 248 5.13 11.30 0.42
N PHE A 249 4.96 10.38 1.37
CA PHE A 249 5.41 10.55 2.75
C PHE A 249 5.96 9.23 3.30
N SER A 250 7.02 9.30 4.11
CA SER A 250 7.74 8.13 4.60
C SER A 250 7.17 7.63 5.92
N ILE A 251 6.25 6.64 5.85
CA ILE A 251 5.61 6.06 7.05
C ILE A 251 5.08 4.65 6.74
N HIS A 252 5.32 3.69 7.63
CA HIS A 252 4.64 2.39 7.54
C HIS A 252 3.15 2.51 7.80
N ALA A 253 2.34 1.80 7.03
CA ALA A 253 0.90 1.65 7.26
C ALA A 253 0.64 0.56 8.32
N THR A 254 1.13 0.78 9.53
CA THR A 254 1.09 -0.14 10.68
C THR A 254 0.51 0.52 11.95
N ALA A 255 -0.31 1.56 11.79
CA ALA A 255 -1.07 2.12 12.91
C ALA A 255 -2.09 1.11 13.45
N LEU A 256 -2.63 0.25 12.59
CA LEU A 256 -3.46 -0.89 12.95
C LEU A 256 -2.62 -2.16 13.11
N SER A 257 -3.04 -3.06 14.02
CA SER A 257 -2.27 -4.23 14.40
C SER A 257 -2.87 -5.54 13.85
N VAL A 258 -2.17 -6.65 14.10
CA VAL A 258 -2.48 -8.02 13.65
C VAL A 258 -3.95 -8.46 13.80
N PRO A 259 -4.71 -8.14 14.90
CA PRO A 259 -6.08 -8.64 15.05
C PRO A 259 -7.11 -8.04 14.09
N VAL A 260 -6.75 -7.09 13.23
CA VAL A 260 -7.68 -6.57 12.22
C VAL A 260 -8.15 -7.68 11.30
N GLU A 261 -9.47 -7.77 11.10
CA GLU A 261 -10.12 -8.79 10.28
C GLU A 261 -10.80 -8.22 9.03
N VAL A 262 -10.66 -6.93 8.76
CA VAL A 262 -11.29 -6.27 7.61
C VAL A 262 -10.25 -5.54 6.78
N TYR A 263 -10.43 -5.53 5.46
CA TYR A 263 -9.59 -4.75 4.56
C TYR A 263 -9.66 -3.27 4.90
N ASN A 264 -8.51 -2.61 4.84
CA ASN A 264 -8.41 -1.17 5.02
C ASN A 264 -7.08 -0.64 4.54
N SER A 265 -6.99 0.69 4.34
CA SER A 265 -5.77 1.38 3.95
C SER A 265 -5.03 2.03 5.12
N ASP A 266 -5.29 1.58 6.37
CA ASP A 266 -4.67 2.10 7.58
C ASP A 266 -4.81 3.65 7.67
N LEU A 267 -3.79 4.35 8.13
CA LEU A 267 -3.77 5.82 8.22
C LEU A 267 -3.89 6.54 6.86
N PHE A 268 -3.50 5.88 5.75
CA PHE A 268 -3.56 6.46 4.40
C PHE A 268 -4.98 6.78 3.96
N ALA A 269 -5.97 5.93 4.33
CA ALA A 269 -7.37 6.17 3.99
C ALA A 269 -7.85 7.54 4.46
N TYR A 270 -7.52 7.91 5.70
CA TYR A 270 -7.92 9.20 6.28
C TYR A 270 -7.19 10.37 5.62
N ALA A 271 -5.85 10.26 5.46
CA ALA A 271 -5.05 11.31 4.85
C ALA A 271 -5.48 11.63 3.42
N GLN A 272 -5.81 10.61 2.64
CA GLN A 272 -6.24 10.75 1.25
C GLN A 272 -7.64 11.39 1.17
N LYS A 273 -8.61 10.84 1.91
CA LYS A 273 -10.00 11.31 1.88
C LYS A 273 -10.14 12.74 2.40
N ASP A 274 -9.43 13.10 3.44
CA ASP A 274 -9.52 14.46 4.01
C ASP A 274 -9.07 15.52 2.99
N LEU A 275 -7.99 15.28 2.25
CA LEU A 275 -7.60 16.18 1.16
C LEU A 275 -8.63 16.18 0.02
N GLU A 276 -9.05 14.99 -0.45
CA GLU A 276 -10.01 14.83 -1.53
C GLU A 276 -11.28 15.66 -1.25
N TRP A 277 -11.86 15.49 -0.07
CA TRP A 277 -13.10 16.17 0.33
C TRP A 277 -12.92 17.67 0.60
N ALA A 278 -11.86 18.06 1.32
CA ALA A 278 -11.60 19.45 1.65
C ALA A 278 -11.38 20.30 0.40
N ILE A 279 -10.56 19.81 -0.54
CA ILE A 279 -10.26 20.52 -1.78
C ILE A 279 -11.48 20.54 -2.71
N GLN A 280 -12.20 19.42 -2.85
CA GLN A 280 -13.42 19.35 -3.64
C GLN A 280 -14.44 20.39 -3.20
N ARG A 281 -14.72 20.50 -1.89
CA ARG A 281 -15.66 21.48 -1.32
C ARG A 281 -15.17 22.91 -1.50
N LYS A 282 -13.89 23.17 -1.13
CA LYS A 282 -13.33 24.52 -1.15
C LYS A 282 -13.36 25.16 -2.54
N TYR A 283 -13.07 24.37 -3.57
CA TYR A 283 -12.98 24.87 -4.95
C TYR A 283 -14.23 24.59 -5.78
N ASP A 284 -15.24 23.95 -5.19
CA ASP A 284 -16.49 23.57 -5.88
C ASP A 284 -16.17 22.91 -7.23
N THR A 285 -15.36 21.83 -7.20
CA THR A 285 -14.96 21.12 -8.42
C THR A 285 -16.12 20.29 -8.96
N PRO A 286 -16.38 20.28 -10.29
CA PRO A 286 -17.46 19.48 -10.88
C PRO A 286 -17.09 17.99 -11.04
N TRP A 287 -15.94 17.59 -10.55
CA TRP A 287 -15.41 16.22 -10.54
C TRP A 287 -14.86 15.89 -9.17
N PRO A 288 -14.75 14.60 -8.81
CA PRO A 288 -14.03 14.17 -7.62
C PRO A 288 -12.55 14.56 -7.70
N VAL A 289 -12.00 15.08 -6.60
CA VAL A 289 -10.56 15.30 -6.45
C VAL A 289 -9.91 13.99 -6.05
N VAL A 290 -8.71 13.68 -6.59
CA VAL A 290 -7.98 12.45 -6.32
C VAL A 290 -6.68 12.75 -5.61
N HIS A 291 -6.44 12.13 -4.46
CA HIS A 291 -5.18 12.23 -3.72
C HIS A 291 -4.46 10.89 -3.67
N ALA A 292 -3.52 10.68 -4.57
CA ALA A 292 -2.66 9.51 -4.63
C ALA A 292 -1.44 9.69 -3.71
N LEU A 293 -1.59 9.36 -2.42
CA LEU A 293 -0.51 9.41 -1.43
C LEU A 293 0.22 8.07 -1.39
N THR A 294 1.49 8.05 -1.79
CA THR A 294 2.35 6.87 -1.77
C THR A 294 3.38 6.91 -0.64
N ASN A 295 3.97 5.76 -0.34
CA ASN A 295 5.11 5.68 0.55
C ASN A 295 6.39 6.21 -0.10
N GLY A 296 7.24 6.81 0.74
CA GLY A 296 8.59 7.23 0.39
C GLY A 296 9.64 6.23 0.89
N THR A 297 10.57 6.70 1.72
CA THR A 297 11.60 5.89 2.39
C THR A 297 11.06 5.38 3.72
N GLN A 298 10.14 4.41 3.66
CA GLN A 298 9.44 3.93 4.85
C GLN A 298 10.16 2.78 5.59
N GLY A 299 11.24 2.21 5.04
CA GLY A 299 11.83 0.98 5.54
C GLY A 299 12.10 0.97 7.05
N ASP A 300 12.63 2.05 7.58
CA ASP A 300 12.92 2.24 9.00
C ASP A 300 11.95 3.19 9.73
N MET A 301 10.83 3.58 9.08
CA MET A 301 9.84 4.51 9.63
C MET A 301 8.59 3.81 10.14
N ALA A 302 8.29 3.97 11.43
CA ALA A 302 7.03 3.53 12.05
C ALA A 302 6.10 4.72 12.33
N PRO A 303 4.77 4.50 12.48
CA PRO A 303 3.86 5.52 12.98
C PRO A 303 4.27 6.02 14.38
N ALA A 304 4.15 7.32 14.63
CA ALA A 304 4.38 7.92 15.94
C ALA A 304 3.15 7.72 16.84
N LEU A 305 2.97 6.51 17.38
CA LEU A 305 1.91 6.18 18.32
C LEU A 305 2.42 6.27 19.76
N ASP A 306 1.61 6.85 20.66
CA ASP A 306 1.99 7.12 22.05
C ASP A 306 2.18 5.85 22.89
N ASP A 307 1.50 4.76 22.53
CA ASP A 307 1.42 3.51 23.29
C ASP A 307 2.35 2.40 22.77
N HIS A 308 3.11 2.67 21.70
CA HIS A 308 4.08 1.73 21.16
C HIS A 308 5.48 2.03 21.69
N GLY A 309 5.79 1.50 22.87
CA GLY A 309 7.17 1.42 23.34
C GLY A 309 8.02 0.57 22.39
N ASP A 310 9.28 0.96 22.18
CA ASP A 310 10.25 0.13 21.49
C ASP A 310 10.40 -1.19 22.25
N ASN A 311 10.33 -2.32 21.58
CA ASN A 311 10.45 -3.67 22.13
C ASN A 311 9.23 -4.24 22.90
N THR A 312 8.04 -3.75 22.72
CA THR A 312 6.87 -4.36 23.36
C THR A 312 6.49 -5.69 22.70
N PHE A 313 6.54 -6.76 23.48
CA PHE A 313 5.97 -8.05 23.10
C PHE A 313 4.45 -7.92 23.05
N GLY A 314 3.87 -8.13 21.87
CA GLY A 314 2.47 -8.46 21.78
C GLY A 314 1.47 -7.34 22.05
N HIS A 315 1.75 -6.10 21.68
CA HIS A 315 0.65 -5.14 21.49
C HIS A 315 -0.13 -5.52 20.24
N PHE A 316 -1.15 -6.33 20.43
CA PHE A 316 -2.09 -6.75 19.40
C PHE A 316 -3.40 -5.96 19.49
N GLU A 317 -3.35 -4.74 20.00
CA GLU A 317 -4.53 -3.88 20.09
C GLU A 317 -4.78 -3.19 18.76
N VAL A 318 -6.03 -3.20 18.33
CA VAL A 318 -6.50 -2.44 17.17
C VAL A 318 -6.96 -1.07 17.67
N ASN A 319 -6.30 -0.01 17.23
CA ASN A 319 -6.62 1.35 17.64
C ASN A 319 -6.99 2.22 16.43
N TRP A 320 -8.25 2.14 16.02
CA TRP A 320 -8.79 2.93 14.91
C TRP A 320 -8.75 4.43 15.18
N LYS A 321 -8.92 4.87 16.43
CA LYS A 321 -8.85 6.28 16.81
C LYS A 321 -7.45 6.86 16.57
N ALA A 322 -6.40 6.10 16.91
CA ALA A 322 -5.03 6.50 16.69
C ALA A 322 -4.67 6.55 15.20
N ALA A 323 -5.06 5.54 14.42
CA ALA A 323 -4.89 5.52 12.97
C ALA A 323 -5.60 6.71 12.31
N LYS A 324 -6.85 6.99 12.69
CA LYS A 324 -7.64 8.14 12.22
C LYS A 324 -6.95 9.46 12.56
N LYS A 325 -6.53 9.66 13.81
CA LYS A 325 -5.85 10.89 14.27
C LYS A 325 -4.57 11.17 13.48
N LEU A 326 -3.73 10.13 13.28
CA LEU A 326 -2.50 10.25 12.49
C LEU A 326 -2.80 10.57 11.02
N GLY A 327 -3.70 9.81 10.41
CA GLY A 327 -4.06 10.00 9.02
C GLY A 327 -4.67 11.39 8.75
N GLN A 328 -5.58 11.86 9.61
CA GLN A 328 -6.16 13.21 9.51
C GLN A 328 -5.11 14.32 9.69
N GLY A 329 -4.14 14.14 10.61
CA GLY A 329 -3.02 15.07 10.75
C GLY A 329 -2.17 15.16 9.49
N ILE A 330 -1.79 14.02 8.90
CA ILE A 330 -1.06 13.97 7.63
C ILE A 330 -1.90 14.58 6.50
N GLY A 331 -3.22 14.32 6.47
CA GLY A 331 -4.15 14.91 5.51
C GLY A 331 -4.19 16.43 5.58
N GLN A 332 -4.20 17.00 6.80
CA GLN A 332 -4.15 18.45 7.01
C GLN A 332 -2.84 19.06 6.47
N GLU A 333 -1.70 18.42 6.74
CA GLU A 333 -0.40 18.86 6.21
C GLU A 333 -0.36 18.79 4.67
N ALA A 334 -0.97 17.75 4.09
CA ALA A 334 -1.10 17.62 2.65
C ALA A 334 -1.99 18.70 2.03
N ILE A 335 -3.09 19.10 2.69
CA ILE A 335 -3.96 20.21 2.27
C ILE A 335 -3.17 21.52 2.26
N GLU A 336 -2.39 21.79 3.30
CA GLU A 336 -1.59 23.02 3.39
C GLU A 336 -0.52 23.07 2.28
N LEU A 337 0.16 21.94 2.02
CA LEU A 337 1.11 21.86 0.90
C LEU A 337 0.40 22.06 -0.44
N PHE A 338 -0.73 21.39 -0.66
CA PHE A 338 -1.51 21.53 -1.88
C PHE A 338 -1.90 22.98 -2.16
N GLU A 339 -2.37 23.69 -1.15
CA GLU A 339 -2.77 25.10 -1.27
C GLU A 339 -1.59 26.03 -1.53
N SER A 340 -0.45 25.78 -0.89
CA SER A 340 0.77 26.59 -1.07
C SER A 340 1.28 26.56 -2.52
N LEU A 341 1.00 25.48 -3.27
CA LEU A 341 1.39 25.32 -4.66
C LEU A 341 0.54 26.08 -5.67
N SER A 342 -0.51 26.80 -5.23
CA SER A 342 -1.44 27.49 -6.14
C SER A 342 -0.77 28.53 -7.03
N SER A 343 0.25 29.23 -6.53
CA SER A 343 1.01 30.24 -7.29
C SER A 343 2.07 29.65 -8.23
N GLU A 344 2.41 28.38 -8.07
CA GLU A 344 3.46 27.70 -8.81
C GLU A 344 2.90 26.92 -10.04
N LEU A 345 1.59 26.92 -10.23
CA LEU A 345 0.93 26.19 -11.32
C LEU A 345 1.31 26.72 -12.69
N THR A 346 1.91 25.87 -13.52
CA THR A 346 2.33 26.17 -14.89
C THR A 346 1.69 25.24 -15.91
N SER A 347 1.38 25.74 -17.12
CA SER A 347 1.01 24.93 -18.29
C SER A 347 2.22 24.48 -19.10
N ASP A 348 3.42 25.02 -18.80
CA ASP A 348 4.68 24.56 -19.39
C ASP A 348 5.14 23.31 -18.60
N VAL A 349 4.84 22.16 -19.14
CA VAL A 349 5.10 20.86 -18.51
C VAL A 349 6.07 20.07 -19.37
N GLU A 350 7.14 19.60 -18.76
CA GLU A 350 8.11 18.70 -19.37
C GLU A 350 8.05 17.34 -18.66
N ILE A 351 7.85 16.27 -19.43
CA ILE A 351 7.87 14.88 -18.92
C ILE A 351 8.99 14.14 -19.62
N LEU A 352 9.85 13.48 -18.83
CA LEU A 352 10.80 12.50 -19.33
C LEU A 352 10.66 11.23 -18.49
N THR A 353 10.69 10.09 -19.16
CA THR A 353 10.64 8.77 -18.53
C THR A 353 11.78 7.90 -19.03
N ALA A 354 12.34 7.10 -18.16
CA ALA A 354 13.35 6.10 -18.50
C ALA A 354 13.12 4.83 -17.71
N ALA A 355 13.31 3.67 -18.33
CA ALA A 355 13.21 2.39 -17.65
C ALA A 355 14.24 1.38 -18.17
N ARG A 356 14.73 0.57 -17.22
CA ARG A 356 15.59 -0.59 -17.50
C ARG A 356 15.17 -1.74 -16.61
N GLU A 357 14.79 -2.84 -17.21
CA GLU A 357 14.45 -4.08 -16.53
C GLU A 357 15.66 -5.00 -16.50
N LEU A 358 16.09 -5.40 -15.31
CA LEU A 358 17.26 -6.25 -15.12
C LEU A 358 16.96 -7.42 -14.20
N ASN A 359 17.33 -8.62 -14.63
CA ASN A 359 17.52 -9.72 -13.70
C ASN A 359 18.81 -9.46 -12.91
N ILE A 360 18.70 -9.08 -11.64
CA ILE A 360 19.84 -8.67 -10.80
C ILE A 360 20.72 -9.81 -10.34
N ARG A 361 20.30 -11.08 -10.48
CA ARG A 361 21.17 -12.24 -10.26
C ARG A 361 22.13 -12.45 -11.44
N GLN A 362 21.65 -12.21 -12.66
CA GLN A 362 22.46 -12.34 -13.87
C GLN A 362 23.31 -11.08 -14.15
N ASN A 363 22.84 -9.92 -13.70
CA ASN A 363 23.48 -8.62 -13.86
C ASN A 363 23.89 -8.05 -12.50
N ASN A 364 24.48 -8.89 -11.65
CA ASN A 364 24.79 -8.57 -10.25
C ASN A 364 25.96 -7.58 -10.06
N THR A 365 26.65 -7.18 -11.12
CA THR A 365 27.86 -6.35 -11.05
C THR A 365 27.68 -5.03 -11.81
N ILE A 366 28.11 -3.93 -11.20
CA ILE A 366 28.23 -2.62 -11.83
C ILE A 366 29.47 -1.88 -11.32
N GLY A 367 30.46 -1.64 -12.18
CA GLY A 367 31.79 -1.16 -11.76
C GLY A 367 32.44 -2.15 -10.81
N ASP A 368 32.85 -1.68 -9.63
CA ASP A 368 33.45 -2.49 -8.58
C ASP A 368 32.42 -3.01 -7.55
N ILE A 369 31.14 -2.78 -7.79
CA ILE A 369 30.05 -3.16 -6.88
C ILE A 369 29.44 -4.49 -7.35
N GLU A 370 29.39 -5.47 -6.45
CA GLU A 370 28.81 -6.79 -6.72
C GLU A 370 27.75 -7.16 -5.68
N LEU A 371 26.54 -7.51 -6.14
CA LEU A 371 25.49 -8.12 -5.33
C LEU A 371 25.75 -9.61 -5.12
N CYS A 372 25.17 -10.17 -4.07
CA CYS A 372 25.11 -11.62 -3.95
C CYS A 372 24.29 -12.21 -5.10
N GLU A 373 24.82 -13.23 -5.76
CA GLU A 373 24.10 -13.99 -6.77
C GLU A 373 22.89 -14.70 -6.12
N ASP A 374 23.12 -15.29 -4.94
CA ASP A 374 22.08 -15.97 -4.18
C ASP A 374 21.48 -15.05 -3.09
N PRO A 375 20.15 -14.85 -3.11
CA PRO A 375 19.44 -14.11 -2.06
C PRO A 375 19.45 -14.91 -0.75
N ALA A 376 19.34 -14.18 0.37
CA ALA A 376 19.24 -14.80 1.68
C ALA A 376 18.38 -13.99 2.65
N VAL A 377 17.54 -14.68 3.43
CA VAL A 377 16.76 -14.11 4.53
C VAL A 377 17.54 -14.25 5.82
N GLY A 378 17.68 -13.15 6.55
CA GLY A 378 18.30 -13.13 7.86
C GLY A 378 17.37 -13.62 8.97
N ALA A 379 17.95 -14.23 9.99
CA ALA A 379 17.24 -14.71 11.17
C ALA A 379 16.39 -13.62 11.89
N PRO A 380 16.81 -12.31 11.93
CA PRO A 380 16.00 -11.24 12.52
C PRO A 380 14.61 -11.04 11.90
N VAL A 381 14.40 -11.48 10.66
CA VAL A 381 13.09 -11.38 10.00
C VAL A 381 12.02 -12.16 10.77
N ALA A 382 12.37 -13.33 11.34
CA ALA A 382 11.47 -14.11 12.16
C ALA A 382 11.12 -13.42 13.50
N ALA A 383 12.01 -12.57 14.01
CA ALA A 383 11.78 -11.83 15.24
C ALA A 383 10.84 -10.62 15.07
N GLY A 384 10.60 -10.19 13.84
CA GLY A 384 9.78 -9.02 13.51
C GLY A 384 10.49 -7.68 13.75
N ALA A 385 9.91 -6.61 13.20
CA ALA A 385 10.40 -5.26 13.37
C ALA A 385 10.31 -4.76 14.82
N TYR A 386 11.07 -3.72 15.17
CA TYR A 386 11.18 -3.26 16.57
C TYR A 386 9.85 -2.79 17.16
N GLU A 387 8.97 -2.19 16.38
CA GLU A 387 7.64 -1.75 16.86
C GLU A 387 6.63 -2.90 16.99
N ARG A 388 6.89 -4.05 16.37
CA ARG A 388 5.97 -5.22 16.33
C ARG A 388 6.76 -6.52 16.39
N ARG A 389 7.26 -6.85 17.58
CA ARG A 389 8.02 -8.08 17.80
C ARG A 389 7.15 -9.32 17.73
N THR A 390 7.61 -10.34 17.00
CA THR A 390 6.97 -11.66 16.95
C THR A 390 7.04 -12.31 18.34
N PRO A 391 5.92 -12.65 18.97
CA PRO A 391 5.90 -13.29 20.29
C PRO A 391 6.78 -14.53 20.30
N PHE A 392 7.48 -14.79 21.42
CA PHE A 392 8.43 -15.87 21.65
C PHE A 392 9.66 -15.83 20.74
N LEU A 393 9.54 -15.65 19.42
CA LEU A 393 10.68 -15.67 18.48
C LEU A 393 11.64 -14.52 18.75
N ALA A 394 11.15 -13.33 19.06
CA ALA A 394 11.98 -12.18 19.39
C ALA A 394 12.77 -12.32 20.69
N ALA A 395 12.44 -13.29 21.56
CA ALA A 395 13.18 -13.63 22.76
C ALA A 395 14.34 -14.62 22.50
N VAL A 396 14.35 -15.29 21.35
CA VAL A 396 15.37 -16.27 20.99
C VAL A 396 16.68 -15.55 20.61
N PRO A 397 17.79 -15.75 21.32
CA PRO A 397 19.01 -14.93 21.16
C PRO A 397 19.55 -14.85 19.73
N PHE A 398 19.49 -15.93 18.95
CA PHE A 398 20.02 -15.98 17.58
C PHE A 398 19.00 -15.50 16.51
N LEU A 399 17.74 -15.26 16.88
CA LEU A 399 16.74 -14.63 16.02
C LEU A 399 16.63 -13.11 16.27
N LYS A 400 17.03 -12.66 17.45
CA LYS A 400 16.93 -11.27 17.85
C LYS A 400 17.75 -10.37 16.92
N GLY A 401 17.13 -9.29 16.47
CA GLY A 401 17.81 -8.24 15.68
C GLY A 401 18.96 -7.59 16.44
N GLY A 402 19.95 -7.09 15.71
CA GLY A 402 21.16 -6.48 16.26
C GLY A 402 22.11 -7.45 16.94
N ASN A 403 21.92 -8.75 16.78
CA ASN A 403 22.70 -9.75 17.44
C ASN A 403 24.03 -10.02 16.71
N VAL A 404 25.14 -9.61 17.32
CA VAL A 404 26.50 -9.86 16.80
C VAL A 404 27.03 -11.28 17.09
N PHE A 405 26.32 -12.10 17.84
CA PHE A 405 26.70 -13.47 18.16
C PHE A 405 26.83 -14.37 16.94
N SER A 406 26.15 -14.03 15.91
CA SER A 406 26.14 -14.79 14.68
C SER A 406 27.46 -14.85 13.96
N ARG A 407 28.37 -13.92 14.22
CA ARG A 407 29.65 -13.86 13.49
C ARG A 407 30.60 -15.04 13.66
N SER A 408 30.58 -15.73 14.81
CA SER A 408 31.60 -16.75 15.09
C SER A 408 31.16 -18.17 14.88
N TRP A 409 29.86 -18.43 14.77
CA TRP A 409 29.34 -19.77 14.83
C TRP A 409 28.61 -20.25 13.59
N VAL A 410 27.99 -19.35 12.88
CA VAL A 410 27.01 -19.74 11.87
C VAL A 410 27.31 -19.15 10.50
N PHE A 411 28.50 -18.48 10.46
CA PHE A 411 29.09 -18.29 9.36
C PHE A 411 28.66 -17.76 8.16
N THR A 412 28.82 -16.53 7.91
CA THR A 412 28.41 -15.78 6.79
C THR A 412 29.54 -15.02 6.15
N GLU A 413 30.71 -15.61 6.10
CA GLU A 413 31.76 -15.08 5.25
C GLU A 413 31.30 -15.13 3.79
N GLY A 414 31.55 -14.08 3.04
CA GLY A 414 31.14 -13.91 1.66
C GLY A 414 30.27 -12.67 1.44
N CYS A 415 29.59 -12.63 0.33
CA CYS A 415 28.80 -11.47 -0.13
C CYS A 415 27.69 -11.04 0.84
N GLN A 416 27.11 -11.97 1.62
CA GLN A 416 26.08 -11.68 2.62
C GLN A 416 26.63 -11.08 3.93
N GLY A 417 27.97 -10.93 4.06
CA GLY A 417 28.61 -10.23 5.18
C GLY A 417 28.17 -10.75 6.55
N ASN A 418 27.59 -9.89 7.37
CA ASN A 418 27.21 -10.20 8.76
C ASN A 418 25.87 -10.95 8.90
N LYS A 419 25.17 -11.24 7.82
CA LYS A 419 23.85 -11.87 7.89
C LYS A 419 23.90 -13.27 8.45
N THR A 420 23.11 -13.53 9.49
CA THR A 420 22.78 -14.88 9.95
C THR A 420 21.57 -15.37 9.17
N HIS A 421 21.74 -16.39 8.35
CA HIS A 421 20.65 -16.94 7.56
C HIS A 421 19.58 -17.56 8.45
N LEU A 422 18.32 -17.26 8.17
CA LEU A 422 17.20 -17.96 8.80
C LEU A 422 17.25 -19.45 8.43
N GLY A 423 17.32 -20.35 9.43
CA GLY A 423 17.44 -21.79 9.22
C GLY A 423 18.81 -22.26 8.75
N PHE A 424 19.89 -21.46 8.89
CA PHE A 424 21.28 -21.73 8.51
C PHE A 424 21.59 -21.66 6.99
N LYS A 425 22.80 -21.18 6.68
CA LYS A 425 23.26 -20.89 5.31
C LYS A 425 23.06 -22.06 4.33
N TYR A 426 23.44 -23.28 4.74
CA TYR A 426 23.37 -24.43 3.85
C TYR A 426 22.02 -25.15 3.83
N LEU A 427 21.15 -24.86 4.79
CA LEU A 427 19.81 -25.43 4.87
C LEU A 427 18.75 -24.52 4.27
N GLN A 428 18.94 -23.18 4.29
CA GLN A 428 17.97 -22.25 3.77
C GLN A 428 17.57 -22.55 2.32
N PRO A 429 18.48 -22.87 1.36
CA PRO A 429 18.08 -23.19 0.00
C PRO A 429 17.24 -24.47 -0.16
N LEU A 430 17.20 -25.34 0.85
CA LEU A 430 16.32 -26.52 0.85
C LEU A 430 14.88 -26.18 1.16
N PHE A 431 14.66 -25.14 1.96
CA PHE A 431 13.31 -24.66 2.35
C PHE A 431 12.85 -23.50 1.49
N GLU A 432 13.79 -22.67 1.04
CA GLU A 432 13.62 -21.50 0.21
C GLU A 432 14.58 -21.58 -0.98
N PRO A 433 14.16 -22.26 -2.06
CA PRO A 433 14.98 -22.35 -3.28
C PRO A 433 15.30 -20.95 -3.81
N THR A 434 16.51 -20.72 -4.28
CA THR A 434 16.97 -19.40 -4.75
C THR A 434 16.12 -18.84 -5.88
N ASP A 435 15.52 -19.70 -6.68
CA ASP A 435 14.63 -19.31 -7.79
C ASP A 435 13.22 -18.90 -7.31
N SER A 436 12.87 -19.15 -6.04
CA SER A 436 11.60 -18.67 -5.47
C SER A 436 11.60 -17.17 -5.15
N PHE A 437 12.80 -16.57 -5.01
CA PHE A 437 12.94 -15.16 -4.67
C PHE A 437 12.74 -14.22 -5.87
N PRO A 438 12.30 -12.96 -5.63
CA PRO A 438 12.26 -11.96 -6.69
C PRO A 438 13.67 -11.69 -7.23
N ASN A 439 13.82 -11.58 -8.54
CA ASN A 439 15.11 -11.44 -9.20
C ASN A 439 15.18 -10.37 -10.29
N THR A 440 14.04 -9.84 -10.73
CA THR A 440 13.94 -8.87 -11.81
C THR A 440 13.44 -7.53 -11.31
N VAL A 441 14.28 -6.50 -11.39
CA VAL A 441 13.98 -5.12 -10.99
C VAL A 441 13.70 -4.26 -12.22
N LEU A 442 12.59 -3.55 -12.21
CA LEU A 442 12.32 -2.45 -13.13
C LEU A 442 12.89 -1.16 -12.54
N PHE A 443 14.11 -0.79 -12.94
CA PHE A 443 14.68 0.53 -12.63
C PHE A 443 13.96 1.57 -13.47
N GLN A 444 13.42 2.59 -12.82
CA GLN A 444 12.63 3.62 -13.47
C GLN A 444 12.95 5.01 -12.92
N LEU A 445 12.96 6.01 -13.79
CA LEU A 445 13.05 7.42 -13.44
C LEU A 445 11.96 8.19 -14.19
N ILE A 446 11.28 9.06 -13.46
CA ILE A 446 10.26 9.96 -14.01
C ILE A 446 10.62 11.38 -13.62
N LYS A 447 10.82 12.22 -14.62
CA LYS A 447 11.01 13.66 -14.46
C LYS A 447 9.74 14.39 -14.87
N ILE A 448 9.23 15.21 -13.98
CA ILE A 448 8.14 16.17 -14.25
C ILE A 448 8.67 17.54 -13.82
N ASN A 449 8.91 18.41 -14.80
CA ASN A 449 9.57 19.71 -14.63
C ASN A 449 10.92 19.55 -13.91
N ASP A 450 11.09 20.12 -12.74
CA ASP A 450 12.31 20.09 -11.91
C ASP A 450 12.27 19.02 -10.80
N THR A 451 11.31 18.10 -10.89
CA THR A 451 11.10 17.02 -9.91
C THR A 451 11.38 15.65 -10.52
N LEU A 452 12.13 14.81 -9.80
CA LEU A 452 12.40 13.41 -10.13
C LEU A 452 11.74 12.47 -9.14
N VAL A 453 10.97 11.53 -9.66
CA VAL A 453 10.41 10.40 -8.92
C VAL A 453 11.22 9.15 -9.25
N MET A 454 11.63 8.41 -8.23
CA MET A 454 12.36 7.15 -8.32
C MET A 454 11.46 6.01 -7.79
N PRO A 455 10.68 5.34 -8.63
CA PRO A 455 9.94 4.15 -8.24
C PRO A 455 10.89 3.00 -7.94
N LEU A 456 10.75 2.38 -6.78
CA LEU A 456 11.59 1.27 -6.33
C LEU A 456 10.76 0.14 -5.71
N PRO A 457 11.02 -1.13 -6.06
CA PRO A 457 10.30 -2.28 -5.51
C PRO A 457 10.83 -2.70 -4.12
N PHE A 458 11.15 -1.73 -3.27
CA PHE A 458 11.77 -1.94 -1.97
C PHE A 458 11.12 -1.09 -0.89
N GLU A 459 11.21 -1.57 0.33
CA GLU A 459 11.10 -0.76 1.54
C GLU A 459 12.47 -0.12 1.82
N VAL A 460 12.65 1.06 1.32
CA VAL A 460 13.92 1.80 1.35
C VAL A 460 14.10 2.47 2.72
N THR A 461 15.25 2.26 3.39
CA THR A 461 15.55 3.01 4.61
C THR A 461 15.83 4.48 4.31
N THR A 462 15.66 5.33 5.30
CA THR A 462 15.80 6.79 5.16
C THR A 462 17.14 7.19 4.54
N GLU A 463 18.24 6.66 5.06
CA GLU A 463 19.57 7.02 4.55
C GLU A 463 19.87 6.39 3.20
N SER A 464 19.40 5.16 2.94
CA SER A 464 19.49 4.54 1.61
C SER A 464 18.84 5.39 0.54
N GLY A 465 17.62 5.87 0.80
CA GLY A 465 16.91 6.73 -0.14
C GLY A 465 17.60 8.07 -0.36
N ARG A 466 18.16 8.67 0.70
CA ARG A 466 18.93 9.94 0.60
C ARG A 466 20.16 9.78 -0.30
N ARG A 467 20.91 8.67 -0.14
CA ARG A 467 22.10 8.37 -0.97
C ARG A 467 21.74 8.13 -2.44
N MET A 468 20.65 7.38 -2.70
CA MET A 468 20.17 7.13 -4.06
C MET A 468 19.67 8.45 -4.71
N ALA A 469 18.88 9.25 -4.01
CA ALA A 469 18.39 10.53 -4.50
C ALA A 469 19.53 11.49 -4.81
N LYS A 470 20.54 11.58 -3.93
CA LYS A 470 21.74 12.37 -4.17
C LYS A 470 22.49 11.92 -5.41
N ARG A 471 22.71 10.60 -5.58
CA ARG A 471 23.41 10.04 -6.74
C ARG A 471 22.74 10.42 -8.07
N VAL A 472 21.41 10.33 -8.11
CA VAL A 472 20.62 10.68 -9.30
C VAL A 472 20.67 12.19 -9.56
N SER A 473 20.47 13.02 -8.53
CA SER A 473 20.54 14.48 -8.66
C SER A 473 21.92 14.97 -9.12
N ASP A 474 22.98 14.41 -8.54
CA ASP A 474 24.37 14.73 -8.93
C ASP A 474 24.61 14.40 -10.41
N GLU A 475 24.06 13.29 -10.92
CA GLU A 475 24.19 12.93 -12.33
C GLU A 475 23.51 13.97 -13.25
N PHE A 476 22.28 14.40 -12.92
CA PHE A 476 21.60 15.47 -13.67
C PHE A 476 22.39 16.79 -13.66
N ALA A 477 23.01 17.11 -12.52
CA ALA A 477 23.83 18.32 -12.38
C ALA A 477 25.05 18.30 -13.31
N THR A 478 25.64 17.13 -13.62
CA THR A 478 26.74 17.02 -14.61
C THR A 478 26.34 17.47 -16.02
N PHE A 479 25.04 17.44 -16.33
CA PHE A 479 24.47 17.93 -17.58
C PHE A 479 23.91 19.36 -17.49
N GLY A 480 24.22 20.08 -16.39
CA GLY A 480 23.74 21.44 -16.18
C GLY A 480 22.24 21.55 -15.88
N LYS A 481 21.58 20.43 -15.56
CA LYS A 481 20.16 20.39 -15.20
C LYS A 481 20.01 20.49 -13.69
N ASN A 482 19.30 21.50 -13.23
CA ASN A 482 19.00 21.67 -11.80
C ASN A 482 17.68 20.94 -11.46
N ILE A 483 17.79 19.89 -10.66
CA ILE A 483 16.63 19.17 -10.09
C ILE A 483 16.40 19.71 -8.67
N LYS A 484 15.19 20.16 -8.44
CA LYS A 484 14.78 20.77 -7.15
C LYS A 484 14.42 19.70 -6.12
N HIS A 485 13.73 18.67 -6.58
CA HIS A 485 13.23 17.58 -5.75
C HIS A 485 13.54 16.23 -6.39
N THR A 486 14.15 15.34 -5.61
CA THR A 486 14.34 13.93 -5.99
C THR A 486 13.90 13.06 -4.82
N TRP A 487 12.94 12.17 -5.07
CA TRP A 487 12.35 11.36 -4.01
C TRP A 487 11.99 9.95 -4.46
N VAL A 488 11.98 9.03 -3.50
CA VAL A 488 11.64 7.62 -3.68
C VAL A 488 10.13 7.46 -3.61
N ALA A 489 9.57 6.70 -4.55
CA ALA A 489 8.27 6.07 -4.42
C ALA A 489 8.51 4.58 -4.12
N GLY A 490 8.35 4.20 -2.85
CA GLY A 490 8.62 2.85 -2.37
C GLY A 490 7.52 1.86 -2.76
N ASN A 491 7.82 0.56 -2.67
CA ASN A 491 6.89 -0.54 -2.98
C ASN A 491 6.27 -0.43 -4.38
N ALA A 492 7.05 0.01 -5.36
CA ALA A 492 6.58 0.31 -6.70
C ALA A 492 6.98 -0.76 -7.71
N ASN A 493 6.04 -1.20 -8.56
CA ASN A 493 6.28 -2.08 -9.70
C ASN A 493 6.97 -3.42 -9.38
N GLY A 494 6.83 -3.92 -8.16
CA GLY A 494 7.46 -5.15 -7.67
C GLY A 494 7.67 -5.11 -6.17
N TYR A 495 8.22 -6.20 -5.59
CA TYR A 495 8.56 -6.22 -4.18
C TYR A 495 9.76 -7.13 -3.87
N PHE A 496 10.78 -6.54 -3.24
CA PHE A 496 12.05 -7.18 -2.91
C PHE A 496 12.41 -7.12 -1.42
N GLY A 497 11.43 -6.80 -0.55
CA GLY A 497 11.69 -6.51 0.85
C GLY A 497 12.45 -5.19 1.02
N TYR A 498 13.52 -5.20 1.79
CA TYR A 498 14.23 -4.00 2.20
C TYR A 498 15.49 -3.71 1.38
N THR A 499 15.91 -2.44 1.43
CA THR A 499 17.28 -2.05 1.09
C THR A 499 17.80 -1.06 2.15
N THR A 500 18.93 -1.41 2.75
CA THR A 500 19.63 -0.64 3.78
C THR A 500 20.97 -0.15 3.27
N THR A 501 21.55 0.85 3.92
CA THR A 501 22.95 1.18 3.68
C THR A 501 23.87 0.02 4.14
N GLN A 502 25.13 0.03 3.75
CA GLN A 502 26.10 -0.98 4.17
C GLN A 502 26.33 -0.94 5.69
N GLU A 503 26.32 0.25 6.27
CA GLU A 503 26.48 0.49 7.71
C GLU A 503 25.27 -0.03 8.49
N GLU A 504 24.04 0.27 8.05
CA GLU A 504 22.80 -0.25 8.65
C GLU A 504 22.73 -1.78 8.53
N TYR A 505 23.12 -2.33 7.35
CA TYR A 505 23.18 -3.77 7.14
C TYR A 505 24.10 -4.47 8.14
N ALA A 506 25.22 -3.85 8.51
CA ALA A 506 26.18 -4.45 9.44
C ALA A 506 25.56 -4.74 10.81
N ARG A 507 24.51 -4.04 11.21
CA ARG A 507 23.80 -4.25 12.48
C ARG A 507 22.88 -5.47 12.46
N GLN A 508 22.38 -5.87 11.30
CA GLN A 508 21.46 -6.99 11.13
C GLN A 508 20.21 -6.89 12.03
N ASN A 509 19.55 -5.72 11.98
CA ASN A 509 18.18 -5.58 12.44
C ASN A 509 17.21 -6.23 11.44
N TYR A 510 15.91 -6.01 11.61
CA TYR A 510 14.88 -6.56 10.73
C TYR A 510 15.12 -6.17 9.26
N GLU A 511 15.41 -4.89 9.00
CA GLU A 511 15.65 -4.33 7.67
C GLU A 511 16.90 -4.93 7.01
N GLY A 512 18.02 -5.00 7.74
CA GLY A 512 19.26 -5.65 7.26
C GLY A 512 19.08 -7.16 7.04
N GLY A 513 18.32 -7.82 7.93
CA GLY A 513 17.93 -9.22 7.76
C GLY A 513 17.13 -9.47 6.49
N HIS A 514 16.26 -8.54 6.12
CA HIS A 514 15.38 -8.62 4.94
C HIS A 514 15.97 -7.95 3.68
N THR A 515 17.19 -7.42 3.71
CA THR A 515 17.92 -6.95 2.53
C THR A 515 18.52 -8.17 1.82
N LEU A 516 17.79 -8.75 0.86
CA LEU A 516 18.00 -10.12 0.35
C LEU A 516 19.35 -10.32 -0.34
N TYR A 517 19.83 -9.35 -1.12
CA TYR A 517 20.99 -9.46 -1.99
C TYR A 517 22.29 -8.93 -1.40
N GLY A 518 22.36 -8.82 -0.06
CA GLY A 518 23.58 -8.53 0.68
C GLY A 518 23.84 -7.04 0.91
N GLN A 519 25.00 -6.77 1.53
CA GLN A 519 25.35 -5.44 2.06
C GLN A 519 25.54 -4.34 1.00
N TYR A 520 25.74 -4.72 -0.26
CA TYR A 520 25.95 -3.76 -1.35
C TYR A 520 24.66 -3.44 -2.13
N SER A 521 23.48 -3.79 -1.61
CA SER A 521 22.20 -3.52 -2.28
C SER A 521 22.01 -2.04 -2.57
N THR A 522 22.13 -1.15 -1.59
CA THR A 522 21.99 0.31 -1.82
C THR A 522 23.05 0.89 -2.77
N PRO A 523 24.36 0.60 -2.62
CA PRO A 523 25.35 1.03 -3.62
C PRO A 523 25.05 0.58 -5.05
N TYR A 524 24.62 -0.69 -5.22
CA TYR A 524 24.25 -1.22 -6.53
C TYR A 524 23.05 -0.49 -7.14
N LEU A 525 21.98 -0.34 -6.36
CA LEU A 525 20.76 0.37 -6.80
C LEU A 525 21.08 1.83 -7.17
N ALA A 526 21.87 2.52 -6.34
CA ALA A 526 22.31 3.89 -6.62
C ALA A 526 23.14 3.99 -7.92
N ALA A 527 24.01 3.02 -8.17
CA ALA A 527 24.82 2.98 -9.40
C ALA A 527 23.96 2.72 -10.65
N GLN A 528 22.99 1.80 -10.57
CA GLN A 528 22.06 1.53 -11.67
C GLN A 528 21.17 2.74 -11.96
N LEU A 529 20.61 3.38 -10.93
CA LEU A 529 19.82 4.62 -11.08
C LEU A 529 20.66 5.77 -11.62
N GLY A 530 21.91 5.93 -11.17
CA GLY A 530 22.85 6.93 -11.72
C GLY A 530 23.16 6.67 -13.19
N LYS A 531 23.35 5.41 -13.61
CA LYS A 531 23.50 5.05 -15.01
C LYS A 531 22.24 5.38 -15.81
N LEU A 532 21.07 5.04 -15.30
CA LEU A 532 19.80 5.35 -15.94
C LEU A 532 19.59 6.86 -16.08
N ALA A 533 19.97 7.65 -15.05
CA ALA A 533 19.93 9.12 -15.09
C ALA A 533 20.86 9.68 -16.17
N LYS A 534 22.07 9.13 -16.31
CA LYS A 534 22.99 9.49 -17.37
C LYS A 534 22.40 9.19 -18.75
N ASP A 535 21.90 7.98 -18.94
CA ASP A 535 21.31 7.56 -20.20
C ASP A 535 20.11 8.42 -20.59
N MET A 536 19.24 8.76 -19.61
CA MET A 536 18.09 9.67 -19.78
C MET A 536 18.49 11.09 -20.20
N ASN A 537 19.72 11.54 -19.91
CA ASN A 537 20.23 12.83 -20.32
C ASN A 537 20.98 12.80 -21.66
N THR A 538 21.35 11.63 -22.16
CA THR A 538 22.18 11.46 -23.37
C THR A 538 21.46 10.78 -24.52
N GLN A 539 20.31 10.16 -24.29
CA GLN A 539 19.52 9.43 -25.27
C GLN A 539 18.13 10.04 -25.40
N GLU A 540 17.51 9.93 -26.56
CA GLU A 540 16.14 10.41 -26.78
C GLU A 540 15.10 9.61 -26.00
N GLN A 541 15.34 8.31 -25.84
CA GLN A 541 14.47 7.39 -25.11
C GLN A 541 15.30 6.27 -24.50
N VAL A 542 15.02 5.93 -23.24
CA VAL A 542 15.61 4.79 -22.55
C VAL A 542 14.48 3.84 -22.14
N LEU A 543 14.37 2.74 -22.87
CA LEU A 543 13.43 1.66 -22.56
C LEU A 543 14.10 0.33 -22.91
N GLU A 544 14.69 -0.28 -21.90
CA GLU A 544 15.38 -1.56 -22.01
C GLU A 544 14.62 -2.59 -21.18
N LEU A 545 13.87 -3.46 -21.84
CA LEU A 545 13.05 -4.48 -21.17
C LEU A 545 13.64 -5.88 -21.43
N LEU A 546 13.37 -6.81 -20.55
CA LEU A 546 13.65 -8.22 -20.82
C LEU A 546 12.87 -8.68 -22.06
N PRO A 547 13.42 -9.60 -22.85
CA PRO A 547 12.82 -10.00 -24.13
C PRO A 547 11.48 -10.72 -23.98
N THR A 548 11.24 -11.30 -22.81
CA THR A 548 10.01 -12.05 -22.49
C THR A 548 9.57 -11.78 -21.07
N TRP A 549 8.26 -11.69 -20.85
CA TRP A 549 7.62 -11.59 -19.55
C TRP A 549 6.93 -12.92 -19.22
N GLN A 550 7.70 -13.82 -18.61
CA GLN A 550 7.28 -15.19 -18.32
C GLN A 550 7.52 -15.52 -16.84
N TYR A 551 6.55 -16.21 -16.24
CA TYR A 551 6.53 -16.51 -14.81
C TYR A 551 6.06 -17.94 -14.60
N ASP A 552 6.79 -18.70 -13.79
CA ASP A 552 6.39 -20.01 -13.27
C ASP A 552 6.09 -19.85 -11.78
N ILE A 553 4.81 -19.87 -11.40
CA ILE A 553 4.36 -19.51 -10.06
C ILE A 553 3.41 -20.59 -9.53
N LYS A 554 3.60 -20.95 -8.25
CA LYS A 554 2.66 -21.80 -7.53
C LYS A 554 1.36 -21.05 -7.27
N VAL A 555 0.23 -21.64 -7.64
CA VAL A 555 -1.09 -21.05 -7.49
C VAL A 555 -1.88 -21.70 -6.36
N ASN A 556 -2.81 -20.94 -5.80
CA ASN A 556 -3.82 -21.40 -4.85
C ASN A 556 -5.11 -20.59 -5.05
N GLN A 557 -6.20 -21.03 -4.43
CA GLN A 557 -7.49 -20.34 -4.50
C GLN A 557 -7.89 -19.84 -3.12
N PHE A 558 -8.12 -18.54 -3.02
CA PHE A 558 -8.63 -17.86 -1.82
C PHE A 558 -9.96 -17.13 -2.09
N TYR A 559 -10.24 -16.84 -3.36
CA TYR A 559 -11.54 -16.32 -3.73
C TYR A 559 -12.63 -17.33 -3.39
N PRO A 560 -13.77 -16.87 -2.85
CA PRO A 560 -14.87 -17.75 -2.55
C PRO A 560 -15.41 -18.42 -3.82
N ASP A 561 -15.86 -19.65 -3.71
CA ASP A 561 -16.45 -20.38 -4.81
C ASP A 561 -17.70 -19.66 -5.35
N LYS A 562 -17.87 -19.71 -6.67
CA LYS A 562 -19.05 -19.12 -7.31
C LYS A 562 -20.26 -20.01 -7.10
N ILE A 563 -21.05 -19.70 -6.08
CA ILE A 563 -22.32 -20.37 -5.80
C ILE A 563 -23.45 -19.39 -6.11
N ALA A 564 -24.32 -19.76 -7.07
CA ALA A 564 -25.46 -18.92 -7.41
C ALA A 564 -26.44 -18.80 -6.24
N SER A 565 -26.77 -17.58 -5.87
CA SER A 565 -27.71 -17.30 -4.79
C SER A 565 -29.13 -17.70 -5.17
N THR A 566 -29.79 -18.46 -4.31
CA THR A 566 -31.17 -18.91 -4.52
C THR A 566 -32.17 -18.28 -3.54
N GLY A 567 -31.67 -17.58 -2.51
CA GLY A 567 -32.46 -16.91 -1.48
C GLY A 567 -32.83 -15.46 -1.84
N LYS A 568 -33.59 -14.84 -0.95
CA LYS A 568 -33.90 -13.41 -1.02
C LYS A 568 -33.17 -12.66 0.09
N ARG A 569 -32.72 -11.47 -0.23
CA ARG A 569 -32.20 -10.52 0.74
C ARG A 569 -33.26 -10.17 1.77
N THR A 570 -32.90 -10.23 3.04
CA THR A 570 -33.81 -9.92 4.17
C THR A 570 -33.04 -9.28 5.31
N SER A 571 -33.73 -8.43 6.09
CA SER A 571 -33.22 -7.98 7.39
C SER A 571 -33.22 -9.14 8.39
N LEU A 572 -32.15 -9.31 9.13
CA LEU A 572 -32.05 -10.32 10.19
C LEU A 572 -32.41 -9.71 11.52
N GLU A 573 -31.84 -8.56 11.87
CA GLU A 573 -32.07 -7.88 13.13
C GLU A 573 -32.40 -6.40 12.94
N GLN A 574 -32.94 -5.78 14.00
CA GLN A 574 -33.12 -4.34 14.08
C GLN A 574 -31.79 -3.65 14.34
N PRO A 575 -31.59 -2.39 13.87
CA PRO A 575 -30.40 -1.63 14.23
C PRO A 575 -30.20 -1.55 15.74
N ALA A 576 -28.97 -1.81 16.21
CA ALA A 576 -28.62 -1.86 17.62
C ALA A 576 -27.36 -1.05 17.94
N VAL A 577 -27.29 -0.44 19.14
CA VAL A 577 -26.10 0.27 19.61
C VAL A 577 -25.17 -0.68 20.34
N PHE A 578 -23.92 -0.68 19.96
CA PHE A 578 -22.85 -1.37 20.67
C PHE A 578 -21.92 -0.33 21.30
N LYS A 579 -21.64 -0.50 22.59
CA LYS A 579 -20.74 0.38 23.32
C LYS A 579 -19.35 -0.21 23.38
N ALA A 580 -18.36 0.64 23.22
CA ALA A 580 -16.96 0.29 23.40
C ALA A 580 -16.72 -0.17 24.85
N GLU A 581 -16.03 -1.29 25.01
CA GLU A 581 -15.63 -1.81 26.32
C GLU A 581 -14.26 -1.28 26.73
N ALA A 582 -13.42 -0.92 25.76
CA ALA A 582 -12.07 -0.41 25.97
C ALA A 582 -11.90 1.00 25.39
N ALA A 583 -10.92 1.75 25.90
CA ALA A 583 -10.67 3.14 25.49
C ALA A 583 -10.21 3.29 24.03
N ASN A 584 -9.58 2.26 23.47
CA ASN A 584 -9.13 2.19 22.08
C ASN A 584 -10.25 1.77 21.10
N GLU A 585 -11.40 1.32 21.60
CA GLU A 585 -12.56 0.94 20.81
C GLU A 585 -13.48 2.15 20.54
N GLU A 586 -14.39 2.00 19.58
CA GLU A 586 -15.38 3.01 19.22
C GLU A 586 -16.80 2.43 19.38
N ASP A 587 -17.72 3.25 19.86
CA ASP A 587 -19.15 2.92 19.81
C ASP A 587 -19.60 2.86 18.36
N TYR A 588 -20.54 1.97 18.06
CA TYR A 588 -21.16 1.90 16.74
C TYR A 588 -22.64 1.51 16.80
N ILE A 589 -23.35 1.80 15.72
CA ILE A 589 -24.69 1.26 15.46
C ILE A 589 -24.54 0.18 14.39
N ALA A 590 -25.00 -1.03 14.66
CA ALA A 590 -24.96 -2.14 13.72
C ALA A 590 -26.33 -2.47 13.14
N PHE A 591 -26.34 -2.97 11.90
CA PHE A 591 -27.49 -3.56 11.23
C PHE A 591 -27.06 -4.83 10.51
N GLU A 592 -27.84 -5.91 10.64
CA GLU A 592 -27.54 -7.22 10.09
C GLU A 592 -28.58 -7.63 9.04
N TRP A 593 -28.06 -8.23 7.94
CA TRP A 593 -28.92 -8.68 6.85
C TRP A 593 -28.35 -9.92 6.16
N LEU A 594 -29.24 -10.71 5.57
CA LEU A 594 -28.93 -11.81 4.67
C LEU A 594 -28.87 -11.29 3.24
N ASP A 595 -27.83 -11.67 2.50
CA ASP A 595 -27.60 -11.24 1.11
C ASP A 595 -27.02 -12.39 0.26
N VAL A 596 -26.67 -12.08 -0.96
CA VAL A 596 -25.90 -12.99 -1.84
C VAL A 596 -24.59 -13.39 -1.18
N GLY A 597 -24.11 -14.60 -1.48
CA GLY A 597 -22.85 -15.13 -0.96
C GLY A 597 -21.63 -14.27 -1.31
N ALA A 598 -20.50 -14.54 -0.64
CA ALA A 598 -19.28 -13.77 -0.73
C ALA A 598 -18.76 -13.60 -2.17
N SER A 599 -18.98 -14.59 -3.06
CA SER A 599 -18.59 -14.54 -4.47
C SER A 599 -19.39 -13.52 -5.31
N GLU A 600 -20.62 -13.19 -4.91
CA GLU A 600 -21.54 -12.35 -5.68
C GLU A 600 -21.75 -10.94 -5.12
N ILE A 601 -21.35 -10.68 -3.86
CA ILE A 601 -21.60 -9.42 -3.17
C ILE A 601 -20.91 -8.21 -3.83
N GLN A 602 -19.81 -8.42 -4.56
CA GLN A 602 -19.06 -7.40 -5.29
C GLN A 602 -18.72 -6.20 -4.41
N LEU A 603 -17.91 -6.40 -3.38
CA LEU A 603 -17.53 -5.35 -2.41
C LEU A 603 -16.91 -4.11 -3.08
N HIS A 604 -16.29 -4.24 -4.25
CA HIS A 604 -15.73 -3.13 -5.03
C HIS A 604 -16.79 -2.18 -5.64
N ARG A 605 -18.07 -2.36 -5.32
CA ARG A 605 -19.17 -1.47 -5.74
C ARG A 605 -19.85 -0.88 -4.52
N PRO A 606 -20.35 0.37 -4.57
CA PRO A 606 -21.09 0.98 -3.45
C PRO A 606 -22.19 0.03 -2.96
N LEU A 607 -22.23 -0.25 -1.66
CA LEU A 607 -23.13 -1.23 -1.07
C LEU A 607 -24.03 -0.62 0.01
N VAL A 608 -23.48 0.18 0.91
CA VAL A 608 -24.21 0.67 2.09
C VAL A 608 -24.09 2.18 2.24
N LYS A 609 -25.21 2.82 2.58
CA LYS A 609 -25.26 4.22 3.03
C LYS A 609 -26.22 4.37 4.21
N VAL A 610 -26.08 5.47 4.94
CA VAL A 610 -27.04 5.92 5.94
C VAL A 610 -27.88 7.06 5.34
N GLU A 611 -29.20 6.99 5.51
CA GLU A 611 -30.11 8.08 5.18
C GLU A 611 -30.68 8.70 6.44
N ALA A 612 -30.88 10.02 6.41
CA ALA A 612 -31.55 10.80 7.44
C ALA A 612 -32.89 11.30 6.94
N LEU A 613 -33.90 11.34 7.81
CA LEU A 613 -35.21 11.95 7.51
C LEU A 613 -35.12 13.44 7.75
N ILE A 614 -35.10 14.25 6.67
CA ILE A 614 -35.04 15.71 6.70
C ILE A 614 -36.25 16.28 5.96
N ASN A 615 -37.04 17.06 6.65
CA ASN A 615 -38.26 17.69 6.09
C ASN A 615 -39.25 16.68 5.44
N GLY A 616 -39.34 15.48 6.03
CA GLY A 616 -40.22 14.40 5.54
C GLY A 616 -39.67 13.62 4.34
N GLN A 617 -38.42 13.84 3.94
CA GLN A 617 -37.75 13.10 2.87
C GLN A 617 -36.48 12.37 3.39
N TRP A 618 -36.28 11.13 2.94
CA TRP A 618 -35.07 10.39 3.18
C TRP A 618 -33.98 10.85 2.20
N ILE A 619 -32.89 11.37 2.76
CA ILE A 619 -31.72 11.80 1.97
C ILE A 619 -30.45 11.21 2.57
N GLU A 620 -29.42 11.02 1.76
CA GLU A 620 -28.14 10.53 2.23
C GLU A 620 -27.61 11.42 3.37
N MET A 621 -27.23 10.78 4.48
CA MET A 621 -26.71 11.47 5.65
C MET A 621 -25.33 12.06 5.37
N HIS A 622 -25.11 13.29 5.78
CA HIS A 622 -23.80 13.94 5.75
C HIS A 622 -23.39 14.38 7.15
N ASN A 623 -22.13 14.15 7.49
CA ASN A 623 -21.52 14.65 8.71
C ASN A 623 -20.39 15.61 8.36
N ALA A 624 -20.44 16.86 8.84
CA ALA A 624 -19.48 17.92 8.50
C ALA A 624 -19.28 18.13 6.97
N GLY A 625 -20.31 17.81 6.18
CA GLY A 625 -20.28 17.93 4.71
C GLY A 625 -19.82 16.64 3.99
N GLU A 626 -19.47 15.57 4.73
CA GLU A 626 -19.07 14.30 4.15
C GLU A 626 -20.20 13.29 4.18
N PRO A 627 -20.43 12.53 3.10
CA PRO A 627 -21.48 11.52 3.05
C PRO A 627 -21.18 10.35 3.98
N ILE A 628 -22.20 9.85 4.68
CA ILE A 628 -22.08 8.63 5.49
C ILE A 628 -22.47 7.45 4.63
N ASN A 629 -21.50 6.94 3.90
CA ASN A 629 -21.59 5.76 3.06
C ASN A 629 -20.31 4.93 3.15
N ASP A 630 -20.30 3.81 2.49
CA ASP A 630 -19.20 2.86 2.53
C ASP A 630 -18.00 3.23 1.62
N ASP A 631 -18.04 4.37 0.94
CA ASP A 631 -16.87 4.99 0.30
C ASP A 631 -16.09 5.91 1.26
N GLY A 632 -16.70 6.27 2.40
CA GLY A 632 -16.06 6.99 3.49
C GLY A 632 -15.24 6.10 4.43
N TYR A 633 -15.06 6.54 5.66
CA TYR A 633 -14.32 5.80 6.70
C TYR A 633 -15.12 5.57 8.00
N ASP A 634 -16.39 5.97 8.05
CA ASP A 634 -17.26 5.80 9.22
C ASP A 634 -18.15 4.54 9.14
N LEU A 635 -18.21 3.87 7.98
CA LEU A 635 -18.89 2.58 7.84
C LEU A 635 -17.90 1.42 7.66
N GLU A 636 -18.18 0.33 8.39
CA GLU A 636 -17.55 -0.98 8.17
C GLU A 636 -18.61 -1.93 7.65
N VAL A 637 -18.28 -2.70 6.62
CA VAL A 637 -19.11 -3.82 6.13
C VAL A 637 -18.35 -5.11 6.40
N ARG A 638 -19.01 -6.08 7.05
CA ARG A 638 -18.40 -7.34 7.48
C ARG A 638 -19.27 -8.52 7.11
N LEU A 639 -18.64 -9.57 6.60
CA LEU A 639 -19.20 -10.92 6.51
C LEU A 639 -19.19 -11.55 7.90
N LEU A 640 -20.31 -12.02 8.37
CA LEU A 640 -20.45 -12.73 9.65
C LEU A 640 -20.36 -14.25 9.45
N ASP A 641 -21.15 -14.77 8.51
CA ASP A 641 -21.21 -16.18 8.16
C ASP A 641 -21.55 -16.37 6.68
N ASP A 642 -21.01 -17.42 6.06
CA ASP A 642 -21.33 -17.85 4.70
C ASP A 642 -22.26 -19.05 4.81
N GLU A 643 -23.55 -18.85 4.54
CA GLU A 643 -24.54 -19.90 4.60
C GLU A 643 -24.48 -20.82 3.38
N ASP A 644 -25.04 -22.01 3.55
CA ASP A 644 -25.35 -22.90 2.43
C ASP A 644 -26.26 -22.20 1.40
N LEU A 645 -26.26 -22.66 0.15
CA LEU A 645 -27.10 -22.14 -0.94
C LEU A 645 -26.72 -20.76 -1.51
N GLY A 646 -25.47 -20.31 -1.30
CA GLY A 646 -24.95 -19.06 -1.89
C GLY A 646 -25.55 -17.80 -1.29
N MET A 647 -26.02 -17.87 -0.05
CA MET A 647 -26.39 -16.73 0.77
C MET A 647 -25.35 -16.53 1.86
N ALA A 648 -25.27 -15.32 2.42
CA ALA A 648 -24.34 -14.98 3.49
C ALA A 648 -24.93 -13.92 4.41
N GLU A 649 -24.53 -13.96 5.68
CA GLU A 649 -24.89 -12.98 6.68
C GLU A 649 -23.87 -11.84 6.73
N TYR A 650 -24.34 -10.62 6.65
CA TYR A 650 -23.50 -9.42 6.71
C TYR A 650 -23.96 -8.49 7.83
N GLN A 651 -22.99 -7.70 8.32
CA GLN A 651 -23.23 -6.63 9.28
C GLN A 651 -22.61 -5.34 8.73
N VAL A 652 -23.35 -4.23 8.79
CA VAL A 652 -22.79 -2.90 8.70
C VAL A 652 -22.67 -2.29 10.08
N ARG A 653 -21.55 -1.61 10.36
CA ARG A 653 -21.28 -0.85 11.58
C ARG A 653 -21.08 0.61 11.23
N TRP A 654 -21.88 1.48 11.83
CA TRP A 654 -21.72 2.93 11.70
C TRP A 654 -21.00 3.46 12.94
N TYR A 655 -19.75 3.82 12.80
CA TYR A 655 -18.93 4.42 13.84
C TYR A 655 -19.15 5.93 13.90
N ASN A 656 -18.99 6.54 15.07
CA ASN A 656 -19.19 7.96 15.35
C ASN A 656 -20.57 8.47 14.89
N PRO A 657 -21.68 7.79 15.22
CA PRO A 657 -23.00 8.19 14.78
C PRO A 657 -23.39 9.58 15.33
N VAL A 658 -24.08 10.36 14.52
CA VAL A 658 -24.53 11.71 14.86
C VAL A 658 -25.86 11.61 15.60
N ALA A 659 -25.97 12.25 16.78
CA ALA A 659 -27.20 12.25 17.56
C ALA A 659 -28.23 13.27 17.06
N GLY A 660 -29.50 13.04 17.41
CA GLY A 660 -30.61 13.98 17.19
C GLY A 660 -31.33 13.87 15.85
N GLY A 661 -31.03 12.83 15.06
CA GLY A 661 -31.70 12.56 13.78
C GLY A 661 -32.49 11.26 13.80
N GLN A 662 -33.38 11.11 12.83
CA GLN A 662 -34.00 9.84 12.47
C GLN A 662 -33.29 9.27 11.25
N TYR A 663 -32.84 8.03 11.35
CA TYR A 663 -31.94 7.40 10.40
C TYR A 663 -32.45 6.04 9.94
N ARG A 664 -31.93 5.57 8.79
CA ARG A 664 -32.03 4.17 8.35
C ARG A 664 -30.78 3.78 7.57
N PHE A 665 -30.43 2.49 7.61
CA PHE A 665 -29.45 1.93 6.69
C PHE A 665 -30.12 1.56 5.38
N VAL A 666 -29.37 1.74 4.29
CA VAL A 666 -29.79 1.36 2.93
C VAL A 666 -28.74 0.46 2.32
N ILE A 667 -29.15 -0.75 1.94
CA ILE A 667 -28.29 -1.73 1.24
C ILE A 667 -28.63 -1.67 -0.24
N ALA A 668 -27.67 -1.30 -1.06
CA ALA A 668 -27.88 -1.10 -2.51
C ALA A 668 -28.18 -2.42 -3.23
N GLN A 669 -28.96 -2.35 -4.29
CA GLN A 669 -29.29 -3.48 -5.15
C GLN A 669 -28.06 -4.28 -5.60
N ARG A 670 -28.16 -5.61 -5.64
CA ARG A 670 -27.13 -6.53 -6.17
C ARG A 670 -27.78 -7.62 -7.03
N GLY A 671 -27.41 -7.68 -8.31
CA GLY A 671 -27.98 -8.65 -9.21
C GLY A 671 -29.53 -8.62 -9.22
N GLN A 672 -30.15 -9.70 -8.75
CA GLN A 672 -31.61 -9.80 -8.63
C GLN A 672 -32.13 -9.38 -7.24
N GLN A 673 -31.24 -9.08 -6.30
CA GLN A 673 -31.63 -8.62 -4.96
C GLN A 673 -32.00 -7.13 -5.00
N GLU A 674 -33.19 -6.80 -4.55
CA GLU A 674 -33.67 -5.41 -4.48
C GLU A 674 -32.96 -4.62 -3.40
N GLU A 675 -33.11 -3.31 -3.42
CA GLU A 675 -32.64 -2.43 -2.34
C GLU A 675 -33.33 -2.80 -1.02
N LEU A 676 -32.57 -2.85 0.08
CA LEU A 676 -33.09 -3.17 1.41
C LEU A 676 -32.94 -1.95 2.33
N PHE A 677 -34.00 -1.65 3.09
CA PHE A 677 -34.00 -0.63 4.11
C PHE A 677 -34.11 -1.27 5.50
N SER A 678 -33.28 -0.81 6.44
CA SER A 678 -33.51 -1.15 7.84
C SER A 678 -34.77 -0.48 8.37
N THR A 679 -35.29 -0.94 9.51
CA THR A 679 -36.22 -0.15 10.31
C THR A 679 -35.60 1.19 10.66
N SER A 680 -36.41 2.26 10.62
CA SER A 680 -35.93 3.58 11.00
C SER A 680 -35.77 3.72 12.51
N PHE A 681 -34.76 4.44 12.93
CA PHE A 681 -34.41 4.64 14.34
C PHE A 681 -34.01 6.10 14.62
N VAL A 682 -34.26 6.54 15.85
CA VAL A 682 -33.73 7.81 16.36
C VAL A 682 -32.54 7.50 17.27
N PHE A 683 -31.41 8.13 16.98
CA PHE A 683 -30.24 8.03 17.83
C PHE A 683 -30.17 9.27 18.74
N ALA A 684 -30.21 9.05 20.05
CA ALA A 684 -30.14 10.11 21.06
C ALA A 684 -28.97 9.86 22.03
N VAL A 685 -28.40 10.96 22.51
CA VAL A 685 -27.44 10.94 23.65
C VAL A 685 -28.15 11.52 24.83
N ASP A 686 -28.33 10.75 25.89
CA ASP A 686 -28.96 11.22 27.14
C ASP A 686 -28.07 12.29 27.80
N ASN A 687 -28.65 13.46 28.04
CA ASN A 687 -27.95 14.61 28.64
C ASN A 687 -27.61 14.43 30.15
N ALA A 688 -28.06 13.38 30.80
CA ALA A 688 -27.87 13.18 32.24
C ALA A 688 -26.57 12.48 32.64
N GLU A 689 -26.02 11.67 31.76
CA GLU A 689 -24.68 11.10 31.84
C GLU A 689 -24.18 10.84 30.41
N ALA A 690 -23.02 11.37 30.04
CA ALA A 690 -22.41 11.20 28.69
C ALA A 690 -22.17 9.72 28.29
N THR A 691 -22.66 8.77 29.07
CA THR A 691 -22.51 7.33 28.90
C THR A 691 -23.74 6.62 28.32
N ASN A 692 -24.93 7.24 28.31
CA ASN A 692 -26.15 6.59 27.80
C ASN A 692 -26.51 7.03 26.38
N LYS A 693 -26.00 6.29 25.41
CA LYS A 693 -26.42 6.37 24.01
C LYS A 693 -27.49 5.27 23.78
N ALA A 694 -28.64 5.66 23.27
CA ALA A 694 -29.76 4.76 23.01
C ALA A 694 -30.36 5.02 21.64
N ILE A 695 -30.95 4.00 21.03
CA ILE A 695 -31.82 4.13 19.88
C ILE A 695 -33.25 3.85 20.25
N SER A 696 -34.17 4.55 19.63
CA SER A 696 -35.60 4.26 19.67
C SER A 696 -36.13 4.05 18.25
N PHE A 697 -37.03 3.11 18.10
CA PHE A 697 -37.68 2.85 16.81
C PHE A 697 -38.91 3.73 16.67
N VAL A 698 -39.15 4.18 15.44
CA VAL A 698 -40.34 4.94 15.08
C VAL A 698 -41.24 3.99 14.31
N GLU A 699 -42.45 3.71 14.90
CA GLU A 699 -43.49 2.88 14.29
C GLU A 699 -44.09 3.53 13.03
#